data_bfb335d319b661bb1e3a3ca4986d353c
#
_entry.id   bfb335d319b661bb1e3a3ca4986d353c
#
_cell.length_a   1.000
_cell.length_b   1.000
_cell.length_c   1.000
_cell.angle_alpha   90.00
_cell.angle_beta   90.00
_cell.angle_gamma   90.00
#
_symmetry.space_group_name_H-M   'P 1'
#
loop_
_entity.id
_entity.type
_entity.pdbx_description
1 polymer ?
#
loop_
_entity_poly.entity_id
_entity_poly.type
_entity_poly.pdbx_seq_one_letter_code
_entity_poly.pdbx_strand_id
1 'polypeptide(L)'
;MPKPLVIVESPAKAKTISKFLGKDWVVEASIGHVRDLPGSAAEIPAALKGEAWARLGVNVDDGYAPLYVVPKEKKAKIRELKAKLKDASALYLATDEDREGEAISWHLTELLQPKVPVKRMVFHEITKAAIQAAVENCRDVDTRLVDAQEARRILDRLYGYEVSPVLWRKIAPRLSAGRVQSVATRLIVEREKERMAFTSAAWWDASVKLEHKAMRFKAQVISLEGQVLAQGRDFGSDGTLTAGRKVAVLDQARATTLAEGLRGQPARVRSVEEKEYGSSPKAPFTTSTFQQEAGRKLGMTARRAMQAAQRLYENGFITYMRTDSTSLSGQAVQAARSLVTSRYGAEYLPKTPRTWEGKSRNAQEAHEAIRPAGETFQDPDAVEREMGTDEARVYDLIWKRTVASQMSDARMKSVAATFDATLSSGGNAELVARGRTVLFDGFLRAYVEGRDESDVVDRAEDQEDVLPALATGDTARVAEASPTGHSTKPPARYTEAGLVQRLEELGIGRPSTYASIIATIIDREYVGKRGAALVPTPLAFAVVHLMTALEPALVDYSFTAEMEDDLDAIARGELKRNTFLERFYHGTKPGLHAIVNDRATGIDPKVIGTIPLGMKDGIPLNLRVGRFGPYIEFGESRASVPEGLAPDEITMEKAAELIATASQAEEPLGYDNNGEPVFLRTGRFGPYVQLGIDPGKEGPKPKRASLLKSMSPRSVTLEQALKLLSLPRQLGNDVDGNPITAALGRFGPYLAKQIPDAPKPDYRNLKTEDQLFDITLDEARAIYSQPKSYRRGGGGATQAPLKTLGPDPVSGAPIVIKDGRYGPYCTDGTTNASLPKGTAIEDVTVEQAARLLDERRGASPAKKKPKRGAPAKKTVAKKAAARKRA
;
A
#
# COMPACT_ATOMS: atom_id res chain seq x y z
N MET A 1 9.37 -51.03 2.57
CA MET A 1 9.44 -50.60 3.98
C MET A 1 8.61 -49.32 4.14
N PRO A 2 7.95 -49.12 5.27
CA PRO A 2 7.27 -47.85 5.55
C PRO A 2 8.25 -46.68 5.46
N LYS A 3 7.86 -45.57 4.77
CA LYS A 3 8.70 -44.40 4.60
C LYS A 3 8.32 -43.32 5.61
N PRO A 4 9.26 -42.46 6.07
CA PRO A 4 8.90 -41.34 6.90
C PRO A 4 8.06 -40.30 6.11
N LEU A 5 7.07 -39.72 6.78
CA LEU A 5 6.21 -38.66 6.25
C LEU A 5 6.67 -37.31 6.78
N VAL A 6 6.98 -36.37 5.88
CA VAL A 6 7.29 -34.97 6.21
C VAL A 6 6.08 -34.12 5.83
N ILE A 7 5.62 -33.27 6.74
CA ILE A 7 4.55 -32.32 6.48
C ILE A 7 5.11 -30.89 6.61
N VAL A 8 4.90 -30.08 5.54
CA VAL A 8 5.24 -28.65 5.44
C VAL A 8 3.98 -27.81 5.22
N GLU A 9 4.07 -26.46 5.28
CA GLU A 9 2.89 -25.61 5.09
C GLU A 9 2.47 -25.45 3.63
N SER A 10 3.42 -25.43 2.68
CA SER A 10 3.12 -25.05 1.30
C SER A 10 3.56 -26.10 0.28
N PRO A 11 2.83 -26.21 -0.85
CA PRO A 11 3.23 -27.12 -1.95
C PRO A 11 4.58 -26.76 -2.56
N ALA A 12 4.99 -25.49 -2.53
CA ALA A 12 6.29 -25.06 -3.04
C ALA A 12 7.43 -25.64 -2.18
N LYS A 13 7.33 -25.51 -0.85
CA LYS A 13 8.27 -26.15 0.09
C LYS A 13 8.30 -27.67 -0.09
N ALA A 14 7.13 -28.30 -0.18
CA ALA A 14 7.07 -29.75 -0.38
C ALA A 14 7.85 -30.19 -1.62
N LYS A 15 7.70 -29.46 -2.72
CA LYS A 15 8.43 -29.72 -3.96
C LYS A 15 9.95 -29.55 -3.81
N THR A 16 10.39 -28.49 -3.12
CA THR A 16 11.81 -28.20 -2.95
C THR A 16 12.46 -29.19 -2.00
N ILE A 17 11.86 -29.46 -0.85
CA ILE A 17 12.37 -30.39 0.17
C ILE A 17 12.40 -31.85 -0.35
N SER A 18 11.37 -32.25 -1.13
CA SER A 18 11.37 -33.58 -1.76
C SER A 18 12.59 -33.84 -2.63
N LYS A 19 13.12 -32.84 -3.31
CA LYS A 19 14.33 -32.96 -4.13
C LYS A 19 15.58 -33.29 -3.27
N PHE A 20 15.62 -32.75 -2.05
CA PHE A 20 16.77 -32.92 -1.15
C PHE A 20 16.73 -34.20 -0.33
N LEU A 21 15.53 -34.62 0.09
CA LEU A 21 15.33 -35.84 0.86
C LEU A 21 15.29 -37.11 0.00
N GLY A 22 14.96 -36.99 -1.29
CA GLY A 22 14.94 -38.10 -2.23
C GLY A 22 13.71 -39.01 -2.12
N LYS A 23 13.78 -40.21 -2.77
CA LYS A 23 12.66 -41.11 -2.97
C LYS A 23 12.27 -41.94 -1.71
N ASP A 24 13.10 -41.93 -0.70
CA ASP A 24 12.86 -42.71 0.53
C ASP A 24 11.95 -41.96 1.53
N TRP A 25 11.58 -40.75 1.21
CA TRP A 25 10.71 -39.90 2.00
C TRP A 25 9.42 -39.57 1.27
N VAL A 26 8.34 -39.40 2.01
CA VAL A 26 7.08 -38.82 1.52
C VAL A 26 6.95 -37.39 2.06
N VAL A 27 6.90 -36.43 1.18
CA VAL A 27 6.77 -35.01 1.57
C VAL A 27 5.44 -34.45 1.11
N GLU A 28 4.66 -33.91 2.03
CA GLU A 28 3.32 -33.39 1.80
C GLU A 28 3.14 -31.97 2.35
N ALA A 29 2.15 -31.24 1.80
CA ALA A 29 1.80 -29.92 2.29
C ALA A 29 0.46 -29.94 3.04
N SER A 30 0.37 -29.26 4.20
CA SER A 30 -0.89 -29.00 4.92
C SER A 30 -1.72 -27.91 4.26
N ILE A 31 -1.10 -27.08 3.41
CA ILE A 31 -1.68 -25.88 2.80
C ILE A 31 -2.09 -24.87 3.88
N GLY A 32 -1.15 -24.52 4.78
CA GLY A 32 -1.34 -23.60 5.91
C GLY A 32 -2.06 -24.26 7.10
N HIS A 33 -2.73 -23.44 7.91
CA HIS A 33 -3.48 -23.90 9.08
C HIS A 33 -4.56 -24.92 8.74
N VAL A 34 -4.68 -25.96 9.58
CA VAL A 34 -5.60 -27.08 9.39
C VAL A 34 -6.87 -26.98 10.23
N ARG A 35 -6.85 -26.19 11.30
CA ARG A 35 -8.01 -25.83 12.14
C ARG A 35 -7.86 -24.41 12.65
N ASP A 36 -8.97 -23.77 12.98
CA ASP A 36 -9.01 -22.40 13.54
C ASP A 36 -10.27 -22.23 14.39
N LEU A 37 -10.40 -21.10 15.08
CA LEU A 37 -11.64 -20.67 15.74
C LEU A 37 -12.75 -20.49 14.68
N PRO A 38 -14.05 -20.74 15.03
CA PRO A 38 -15.15 -20.59 14.09
C PRO A 38 -15.16 -19.20 13.45
N GLY A 39 -15.19 -19.15 12.10
CA GLY A 39 -15.31 -17.90 11.35
C GLY A 39 -16.75 -17.38 11.27
N SER A 40 -17.73 -18.27 11.49
CA SER A 40 -19.15 -17.97 11.45
C SER A 40 -19.95 -18.88 12.37
N ALA A 41 -21.17 -18.46 12.73
CA ALA A 41 -22.08 -19.27 13.53
C ALA A 41 -22.45 -20.64 12.90
N ALA A 42 -22.31 -20.76 11.57
CA ALA A 42 -22.56 -22.01 10.85
C ALA A 42 -21.49 -23.08 11.15
N GLU A 43 -20.28 -22.67 11.54
CA GLU A 43 -19.17 -23.57 11.86
C GLU A 43 -19.20 -24.07 13.31
N ILE A 44 -19.98 -23.45 14.16
CA ILE A 44 -20.14 -23.86 15.57
C ILE A 44 -20.85 -25.23 15.60
N PRO A 45 -20.29 -26.25 16.28
CA PRO A 45 -20.93 -27.55 16.47
C PRO A 45 -22.32 -27.41 17.06
N ALA A 46 -23.28 -28.22 16.59
CA ALA A 46 -24.69 -28.13 16.99
C ALA A 46 -24.88 -28.26 18.51
N ALA A 47 -24.10 -29.10 19.18
CA ALA A 47 -24.13 -29.30 20.61
C ALA A 47 -23.74 -28.06 21.45
N LEU A 48 -22.94 -27.15 20.87
CA LEU A 48 -22.42 -25.96 21.53
C LEU A 48 -23.14 -24.64 21.13
N LYS A 49 -24.09 -24.70 20.22
CA LYS A 49 -24.80 -23.49 19.75
C LYS A 49 -25.61 -22.76 20.83
N GLY A 50 -25.97 -23.47 21.91
CA GLY A 50 -26.69 -22.90 23.06
C GLY A 50 -25.78 -22.19 24.06
N GLU A 51 -24.45 -22.42 24.00
CA GLU A 51 -23.51 -21.84 24.92
C GLU A 51 -23.23 -20.36 24.57
N ALA A 52 -23.28 -19.48 25.58
CA ALA A 52 -23.07 -18.04 25.38
C ALA A 52 -21.70 -17.72 24.77
N TRP A 53 -20.66 -18.41 25.24
CA TRP A 53 -19.28 -18.23 24.80
C TRP A 53 -18.99 -18.80 23.38
N ALA A 54 -19.84 -19.71 22.87
CA ALA A 54 -19.59 -20.35 21.57
C ALA A 54 -19.51 -19.36 20.43
N ARG A 55 -20.20 -18.20 20.52
CA ARG A 55 -20.13 -17.11 19.56
C ARG A 55 -18.74 -16.47 19.53
N LEU A 56 -18.08 -16.34 20.66
CA LEU A 56 -16.70 -15.87 20.75
C LEU A 56 -15.73 -16.92 20.17
N GLY A 57 -16.10 -18.20 20.26
CA GLY A 57 -15.23 -19.34 19.92
C GLY A 57 -14.16 -19.60 20.97
N VAL A 58 -14.31 -19.04 22.16
CA VAL A 58 -13.42 -19.16 23.31
C VAL A 58 -14.27 -19.25 24.57
N ASN A 59 -14.07 -20.29 25.37
CA ASN A 59 -14.75 -20.43 26.66
C ASN A 59 -14.04 -19.58 27.70
N VAL A 60 -14.52 -18.36 27.90
CA VAL A 60 -13.92 -17.38 28.81
C VAL A 60 -14.12 -17.75 30.30
N ASP A 61 -15.10 -18.61 30.60
CA ASP A 61 -15.43 -19.07 31.96
C ASP A 61 -14.65 -20.33 32.36
N ASP A 62 -13.96 -20.98 31.38
CA ASP A 62 -13.20 -22.21 31.62
C ASP A 62 -11.81 -22.10 30.96
N GLY A 63 -10.91 -21.37 31.61
CA GLY A 63 -9.49 -21.29 31.24
C GLY A 63 -9.21 -20.79 29.83
N TYR A 64 -10.12 -20.03 29.21
CA TYR A 64 -9.99 -19.51 27.84
C TYR A 64 -9.82 -20.61 26.80
N ALA A 65 -10.47 -21.75 26.98
CA ALA A 65 -10.39 -22.89 26.09
C ALA A 65 -10.89 -22.52 24.68
N PRO A 66 -10.06 -22.64 23.63
CA PRO A 66 -10.46 -22.29 22.28
C PRO A 66 -11.32 -23.40 21.66
N LEU A 67 -12.39 -22.98 20.97
CA LEU A 67 -13.21 -23.89 20.17
C LEU A 67 -12.60 -24.05 18.78
N TYR A 68 -11.71 -25.02 18.60
CA TYR A 68 -11.14 -25.29 17.28
C TYR A 68 -12.07 -26.09 16.40
N VAL A 69 -12.25 -25.62 15.17
CA VAL A 69 -13.01 -26.31 14.13
C VAL A 69 -12.12 -26.53 12.89
N VAL A 70 -12.37 -27.63 12.17
CA VAL A 70 -11.73 -27.88 10.88
C VAL A 70 -12.56 -27.26 9.77
N PRO A 71 -12.07 -26.23 9.06
CA PRO A 71 -12.77 -25.60 7.93
C PRO A 71 -13.16 -26.64 6.86
N LYS A 72 -14.29 -26.42 6.20
CA LYS A 72 -14.86 -27.39 5.24
C LYS A 72 -13.85 -27.76 4.14
N GLU A 73 -13.12 -26.78 3.65
CA GLU A 73 -12.10 -26.93 2.59
C GLU A 73 -10.88 -27.72 3.03
N LYS A 74 -10.61 -27.80 4.33
CA LYS A 74 -9.45 -28.55 4.89
C LYS A 74 -9.74 -30.03 5.16
N LYS A 75 -11.03 -30.40 5.28
CA LYS A 75 -11.41 -31.78 5.62
C LYS A 75 -10.90 -32.84 4.63
N ALA A 76 -10.82 -32.50 3.34
CA ALA A 76 -10.27 -33.40 2.33
C ALA A 76 -8.77 -33.62 2.52
N LYS A 77 -8.01 -32.54 2.77
CA LYS A 77 -6.56 -32.61 2.98
C LYS A 77 -6.20 -33.37 4.25
N ILE A 78 -6.93 -33.15 5.34
CA ILE A 78 -6.72 -33.91 6.58
C ILE A 78 -6.96 -35.43 6.37
N ARG A 79 -8.00 -35.81 5.58
CA ARG A 79 -8.23 -37.22 5.25
C ARG A 79 -7.08 -37.84 4.44
N GLU A 80 -6.55 -37.05 3.48
CA GLU A 80 -5.39 -37.47 2.68
C GLU A 80 -4.15 -37.66 3.56
N LEU A 81 -3.83 -36.69 4.43
CA LEU A 81 -2.69 -36.77 5.35
C LEU A 81 -2.84 -37.95 6.32
N LYS A 82 -4.03 -38.24 6.87
CA LYS A 82 -4.30 -39.39 7.70
C LYS A 82 -4.09 -40.73 6.95
N ALA A 83 -4.45 -40.79 5.68
CA ALA A 83 -4.22 -41.97 4.87
C ALA A 83 -2.71 -42.27 4.68
N LYS A 84 -1.94 -41.22 4.34
CA LYS A 84 -0.47 -41.34 4.17
C LYS A 84 0.25 -41.68 5.48
N LEU A 85 -0.25 -41.14 6.60
CA LEU A 85 0.35 -41.41 7.93
C LEU A 85 0.20 -42.88 8.37
N LYS A 86 -0.86 -43.56 7.92
CA LYS A 86 -1.04 -45.01 8.26
C LYS A 86 0.12 -45.88 7.80
N ASP A 87 0.73 -45.54 6.67
CA ASP A 87 1.82 -46.28 6.04
C ASP A 87 3.18 -45.66 6.37
N ALA A 88 3.24 -44.65 7.23
CA ALA A 88 4.48 -43.96 7.59
C ALA A 88 5.23 -44.66 8.74
N SER A 89 6.57 -44.63 8.72
CA SER A 89 7.43 -45.10 9.81
C SER A 89 7.62 -44.04 10.92
N ALA A 90 7.54 -42.74 10.56
CA ALA A 90 7.61 -41.62 11.48
C ALA A 90 6.95 -40.41 10.83
N LEU A 91 6.52 -39.46 11.64
CA LEU A 91 6.01 -38.15 11.23
C LEU A 91 7.04 -37.07 11.52
N TYR A 92 7.44 -36.34 10.49
CA TYR A 92 8.29 -35.14 10.61
C TYR A 92 7.46 -33.90 10.30
N LEU A 93 7.46 -32.95 11.23
CA LEU A 93 6.77 -31.66 11.09
C LEU A 93 7.82 -30.59 10.74
N ALA A 94 7.80 -30.14 9.49
CA ALA A 94 8.80 -29.26 8.89
C ALA A 94 8.19 -27.91 8.48
N THR A 95 7.36 -27.37 9.36
CA THR A 95 6.75 -26.04 9.24
C THR A 95 7.77 -24.96 9.56
N ASP A 96 7.45 -23.69 9.26
CA ASP A 96 8.34 -22.55 9.55
C ASP A 96 8.78 -22.51 11.02
N GLU A 97 9.89 -21.87 11.27
CA GLU A 97 10.49 -21.81 12.60
C GLU A 97 9.86 -20.79 13.54
N ASP A 98 8.81 -20.09 13.10
CA ASP A 98 8.08 -19.11 13.91
C ASP A 98 6.95 -19.77 14.74
N ARG A 99 6.33 -18.96 15.63
CA ARG A 99 5.19 -19.42 16.48
C ARG A 99 4.02 -19.95 15.66
N GLU A 100 3.81 -19.41 14.46
CA GLU A 100 2.73 -19.82 13.57
C GLU A 100 3.00 -21.23 13.02
N GLY A 101 4.24 -21.50 12.59
CA GLY A 101 4.65 -22.84 12.17
C GLY A 101 4.61 -23.86 13.31
N GLU A 102 5.00 -23.46 14.53
CA GLU A 102 4.93 -24.34 15.70
C GLU A 102 3.47 -24.70 16.05
N ALA A 103 2.55 -23.73 15.99
CA ALA A 103 1.12 -23.96 16.18
C ALA A 103 0.52 -24.86 15.09
N ILE A 104 0.93 -24.70 13.81
CA ILE A 104 0.51 -25.59 12.71
C ILE A 104 0.97 -27.03 13.00
N SER A 105 2.22 -27.22 13.44
CA SER A 105 2.76 -28.54 13.82
C SER A 105 1.95 -29.19 14.94
N TRP A 106 1.65 -28.45 15.98
CA TRP A 106 0.82 -28.91 17.08
C TRP A 106 -0.61 -29.26 16.62
N HIS A 107 -1.25 -28.40 15.85
CA HIS A 107 -2.59 -28.68 15.30
C HIS A 107 -2.63 -29.91 14.39
N LEU A 108 -1.57 -30.17 13.63
CA LEU A 108 -1.44 -31.38 12.83
C LEU A 108 -1.35 -32.62 13.72
N THR A 109 -0.54 -32.56 14.77
CA THR A 109 -0.39 -33.66 15.73
C THR A 109 -1.73 -34.02 16.39
N GLU A 110 -2.46 -33.00 16.86
CA GLU A 110 -3.77 -33.17 17.48
C GLU A 110 -4.81 -33.78 16.54
N LEU A 111 -4.84 -33.35 15.29
CA LEU A 111 -5.84 -33.83 14.31
C LEU A 111 -5.48 -35.18 13.72
N LEU A 112 -4.21 -35.44 13.49
CA LEU A 112 -3.77 -36.69 12.85
C LEU A 112 -3.67 -37.86 13.82
N GLN A 113 -3.40 -37.56 15.11
CA GLN A 113 -3.24 -38.56 16.19
C GLN A 113 -2.26 -39.68 15.81
N PRO A 114 -0.99 -39.33 15.50
CA PRO A 114 0.01 -40.30 15.01
C PRO A 114 0.27 -41.39 16.03
N LYS A 115 0.38 -42.63 15.57
CA LYS A 115 0.84 -43.78 16.37
C LYS A 115 2.31 -44.09 16.15
N VAL A 116 2.99 -43.30 15.36
CA VAL A 116 4.43 -43.36 15.04
C VAL A 116 5.16 -42.20 15.72
N PRO A 117 6.50 -42.28 15.88
CA PRO A 117 7.28 -41.18 16.43
C PRO A 117 7.03 -39.86 15.67
N VAL A 118 6.84 -38.74 16.42
CA VAL A 118 6.70 -37.41 15.88
C VAL A 118 7.98 -36.63 16.14
N LYS A 119 8.47 -35.95 15.14
CA LYS A 119 9.71 -35.16 15.20
C LYS A 119 9.49 -33.78 14.57
N ARG A 120 10.00 -32.74 15.19
CA ARG A 120 9.97 -31.35 14.70
C ARG A 120 11.31 -31.06 14.01
N MET A 121 11.27 -30.77 12.69
CA MET A 121 12.40 -30.27 11.91
C MET A 121 12.36 -28.75 11.84
N VAL A 122 13.47 -28.10 12.18
CA VAL A 122 13.62 -26.63 12.13
C VAL A 122 14.81 -26.29 11.24
N PHE A 123 14.65 -25.31 10.36
CA PHE A 123 15.69 -24.85 9.45
C PHE A 123 15.44 -23.38 9.03
N HIS A 124 16.51 -22.60 8.94
CA HIS A 124 16.47 -21.19 8.57
C HIS A 124 16.49 -20.96 7.06
N GLU A 125 16.90 -21.95 6.28
CA GLU A 125 16.94 -21.90 4.81
C GLU A 125 16.61 -23.27 4.22
N ILE A 126 16.10 -23.27 2.99
CA ILE A 126 15.74 -24.50 2.29
C ILE A 126 16.85 -24.87 1.30
N THR A 127 18.00 -25.28 1.86
CA THR A 127 19.14 -25.83 1.13
C THR A 127 19.31 -27.31 1.46
N LYS A 128 20.06 -28.06 0.60
CA LYS A 128 20.29 -29.50 0.85
C LYS A 128 20.98 -29.73 2.19
N ALA A 129 22.01 -28.94 2.49
CA ALA A 129 22.77 -29.07 3.74
C ALA A 129 21.91 -28.76 4.97
N ALA A 130 21.12 -27.67 4.93
CA ALA A 130 20.24 -27.28 6.04
C ALA A 130 19.13 -28.33 6.29
N ILE A 131 18.52 -28.88 5.23
CA ILE A 131 17.51 -29.92 5.38
C ILE A 131 18.09 -31.23 5.93
N GLN A 132 19.29 -31.64 5.50
CA GLN A 132 19.96 -32.80 6.05
C GLN A 132 20.29 -32.60 7.53
N ALA A 133 20.88 -31.46 7.88
CA ALA A 133 21.16 -31.13 9.27
C ALA A 133 19.89 -31.10 10.14
N ALA A 134 18.77 -30.60 9.62
CA ALA A 134 17.49 -30.56 10.33
C ALA A 134 16.91 -31.96 10.57
N VAL A 135 17.14 -32.93 9.68
CA VAL A 135 16.74 -34.33 9.90
C VAL A 135 17.52 -34.97 11.05
N GLU A 136 18.81 -34.64 11.15
CA GLU A 136 19.69 -35.18 12.20
C GLU A 136 19.43 -34.52 13.57
N ASN A 137 19.06 -33.26 13.59
CA ASN A 137 18.87 -32.42 14.80
C ASN A 137 17.40 -32.14 15.10
N CYS A 138 16.53 -33.11 14.97
CA CYS A 138 15.11 -32.94 15.29
C CYS A 138 14.87 -32.73 16.80
N ARG A 139 13.83 -31.94 17.12
CA ARG A 139 13.35 -31.76 18.49
C ARG A 139 11.87 -32.13 18.63
N ASP A 140 11.34 -31.96 19.81
CA ASP A 140 9.88 -32.00 20.03
C ASP A 140 9.24 -30.62 19.67
N VAL A 141 7.91 -30.61 19.54
CA VAL A 141 7.15 -29.38 19.38
C VAL A 141 7.26 -28.53 20.65
N ASP A 142 7.65 -27.27 20.53
CA ASP A 142 7.73 -26.33 21.64
C ASP A 142 6.34 -25.79 22.01
N THR A 143 5.76 -26.33 23.09
CA THR A 143 4.42 -25.96 23.55
C THR A 143 4.34 -24.53 24.04
N ARG A 144 5.45 -23.89 24.44
CA ARG A 144 5.47 -22.47 24.86
C ARG A 144 5.23 -21.55 23.66
N LEU A 145 5.82 -21.85 22.52
CA LEU A 145 5.57 -21.13 21.26
C LEU A 145 4.12 -21.31 20.79
N VAL A 146 3.56 -22.52 20.98
CA VAL A 146 2.14 -22.81 20.72
C VAL A 146 1.26 -21.97 21.65
N ASP A 147 1.55 -21.96 22.95
CA ASP A 147 0.79 -21.15 23.93
C ASP A 147 0.81 -19.64 23.59
N ALA A 148 1.94 -19.13 23.13
CA ALA A 148 2.07 -17.74 22.71
C ALA A 148 1.24 -17.42 21.46
N GLN A 149 1.21 -18.33 20.49
CA GLN A 149 0.38 -18.20 19.29
C GLN A 149 -1.11 -18.30 19.63
N GLU A 150 -1.51 -19.28 20.48
CA GLU A 150 -2.88 -19.40 20.97
C GLU A 150 -3.32 -18.16 21.75
N ALA A 151 -2.45 -17.66 22.65
CA ALA A 151 -2.72 -16.44 23.41
C ALA A 151 -3.01 -15.26 22.46
N ARG A 152 -2.17 -15.06 21.45
CA ARG A 152 -2.38 -14.03 20.42
C ARG A 152 -3.70 -14.25 19.67
N ARG A 153 -3.96 -15.47 19.23
CA ARG A 153 -5.17 -15.80 18.47
C ARG A 153 -6.44 -15.56 19.27
N ILE A 154 -6.44 -15.95 20.55
CA ILE A 154 -7.55 -15.73 21.49
C ILE A 154 -7.72 -14.24 21.79
N LEU A 155 -6.62 -13.55 22.10
CA LEU A 155 -6.60 -12.11 22.38
C LEU A 155 -7.22 -11.30 21.24
N ASP A 156 -6.76 -11.54 20.00
CA ASP A 156 -7.26 -10.83 18.82
C ASP A 156 -8.73 -11.19 18.52
N ARG A 157 -9.16 -12.41 18.85
CA ARG A 157 -10.57 -12.84 18.76
C ARG A 157 -11.44 -12.08 19.77
N LEU A 158 -11.07 -12.08 21.02
CA LEU A 158 -11.82 -11.41 22.09
C LEU A 158 -11.92 -9.91 21.80
N TYR A 159 -10.79 -9.28 21.48
CA TYR A 159 -10.76 -7.86 21.14
C TYR A 159 -11.68 -7.53 19.94
N GLY A 160 -11.54 -8.27 18.86
CA GLY A 160 -12.30 -8.03 17.65
C GLY A 160 -13.81 -8.25 17.80
N TYR A 161 -14.20 -9.27 18.55
CA TYR A 161 -15.61 -9.66 18.72
C TYR A 161 -16.34 -8.82 19.75
N GLU A 162 -15.63 -8.28 20.75
CA GLU A 162 -16.20 -7.35 21.73
C GLU A 162 -16.33 -5.94 21.14
N VAL A 163 -15.27 -5.42 20.49
CA VAL A 163 -15.20 -4.01 20.08
C VAL A 163 -15.86 -3.75 18.73
N SER A 164 -15.72 -4.65 17.74
CA SER A 164 -16.28 -4.39 16.40
C SER A 164 -17.80 -4.19 16.40
N PRO A 165 -18.62 -4.89 17.21
CA PRO A 165 -20.05 -4.59 17.30
C PRO A 165 -20.37 -3.19 17.82
N VAL A 166 -19.50 -2.58 18.62
CA VAL A 166 -19.65 -1.18 19.06
C VAL A 166 -19.48 -0.25 17.88
N LEU A 167 -18.44 -0.48 17.04
CA LEU A 167 -18.24 0.27 15.78
C LEU A 167 -19.46 0.18 14.88
N TRP A 168 -20.08 -1.00 14.74
CA TRP A 168 -21.26 -1.19 13.88
C TRP A 168 -22.48 -0.42 14.38
N ARG A 169 -22.68 -0.38 15.69
CA ARG A 169 -23.81 0.34 16.30
C ARG A 169 -23.63 1.85 16.28
N LYS A 170 -22.37 2.32 16.46
CA LYS A 170 -22.09 3.74 16.66
C LYS A 170 -21.62 4.48 15.41
N ILE A 171 -21.03 3.80 14.44
CA ILE A 171 -20.48 4.42 13.21
C ILE A 171 -21.13 3.82 11.96
N ALA A 172 -20.73 2.61 11.56
CA ALA A 172 -21.21 1.97 10.35
C ALA A 172 -20.99 0.44 10.39
N PRO A 173 -21.86 -0.36 9.71
CA PRO A 173 -21.67 -1.81 9.63
C PRO A 173 -20.37 -2.18 8.87
N ARG A 174 -19.86 -3.38 9.13
CA ARG A 174 -18.69 -4.00 8.52
C ARG A 174 -17.34 -3.37 8.90
N LEU A 175 -17.30 -2.44 9.83
CA LEU A 175 -16.05 -1.96 10.41
C LEU A 175 -15.44 -3.04 11.31
N SER A 176 -14.13 -3.01 11.49
CA SER A 176 -13.44 -3.92 12.41
C SER A 176 -12.49 -3.16 13.31
N ALA A 177 -12.50 -3.52 14.57
CA ALA A 177 -11.45 -3.15 15.48
C ALA A 177 -10.44 -4.31 15.57
N GLY A 178 -9.17 -3.98 15.73
CA GLY A 178 -8.10 -4.91 15.98
C GLY A 178 -7.04 -4.20 16.80
N ARG A 179 -6.48 -4.87 17.76
CA ARG A 179 -5.55 -4.34 18.74
C ARG A 179 -4.43 -3.48 18.10
N VAL A 180 -3.72 -4.03 17.15
CA VAL A 180 -2.61 -3.34 16.48
C VAL A 180 -3.08 -2.46 15.32
N GLN A 181 -4.10 -2.88 14.55
CA GLN A 181 -4.61 -2.07 13.44
C GLN A 181 -5.22 -0.73 13.89
N SER A 182 -5.89 -0.71 15.07
CA SER A 182 -6.49 0.52 15.61
C SER A 182 -5.42 1.53 16.01
N VAL A 183 -4.32 1.05 16.58
CA VAL A 183 -3.15 1.86 16.96
C VAL A 183 -2.41 2.37 15.72
N ALA A 184 -2.21 1.54 14.69
CA ALA A 184 -1.62 1.98 13.43
C ALA A 184 -2.49 3.05 12.75
N THR A 185 -3.82 2.91 12.82
CA THR A 185 -4.77 3.93 12.34
C THR A 185 -4.64 5.23 13.12
N ARG A 186 -4.49 5.16 14.45
CA ARG A 186 -4.27 6.32 15.32
C ARG A 186 -3.02 7.10 14.94
N LEU A 187 -1.88 6.44 14.68
CA LEU A 187 -0.64 7.10 14.24
C LEU A 187 -0.87 7.96 12.99
N ILE A 188 -1.60 7.42 12.02
CA ILE A 188 -1.89 8.15 10.77
C ILE A 188 -2.86 9.31 11.01
N VAL A 189 -3.88 9.10 11.86
CA VAL A 189 -4.85 10.15 12.23
C VAL A 189 -4.17 11.28 13.02
N GLU A 190 -3.28 10.98 13.96
CA GLU A 190 -2.53 12.00 14.71
C GLU A 190 -1.63 12.82 13.79
N ARG A 191 -0.92 12.17 12.86
CA ARG A 191 -0.14 12.87 11.83
C ARG A 191 -1.01 13.80 10.98
N GLU A 192 -2.20 13.38 10.63
CA GLU A 192 -3.12 14.23 9.87
C GLU A 192 -3.66 15.40 10.70
N LYS A 193 -3.91 15.21 12.01
CA LYS A 193 -4.27 16.29 12.94
C LYS A 193 -3.14 17.32 13.05
N GLU A 194 -1.88 16.88 13.13
CA GLU A 194 -0.71 17.77 13.10
C GLU A 194 -0.69 18.60 11.81
N ARG A 195 -1.01 17.99 10.65
CA ARG A 195 -1.09 18.67 9.36
C ARG A 195 -2.24 19.65 9.28
N MET A 196 -3.41 19.30 9.79
CA MET A 196 -4.59 20.18 9.84
C MET A 196 -4.36 21.40 10.73
N ALA A 197 -3.57 21.25 11.79
CA ALA A 197 -3.23 22.35 12.71
C ALA A 197 -2.04 23.19 12.24
N PHE A 198 -1.32 22.76 11.20
CA PHE A 198 -0.11 23.40 10.73
C PHE A 198 -0.40 24.71 10.00
N THR A 199 0.31 25.76 10.38
CA THR A 199 0.30 27.06 9.68
C THR A 199 1.64 27.29 9.01
N SER A 200 1.64 27.56 7.71
CA SER A 200 2.88 27.78 6.96
C SER A 200 3.45 29.15 7.24
N ALA A 201 4.75 29.19 7.59
CA ALA A 201 5.54 30.42 7.58
C ALA A 201 6.15 30.64 6.20
N ALA A 202 6.27 31.88 5.79
CA ALA A 202 6.98 32.28 4.56
C ALA A 202 8.16 33.18 4.90
N TRP A 203 9.27 32.97 4.23
CA TRP A 203 10.46 33.83 4.32
C TRP A 203 11.21 33.84 2.98
N TRP A 204 12.15 34.75 2.85
CA TRP A 204 12.96 34.89 1.65
C TRP A 204 14.44 34.87 2.00
N ASP A 205 15.27 34.44 1.06
CA ASP A 205 16.71 34.57 1.08
C ASP A 205 17.26 34.95 -0.32
N ALA A 206 18.59 34.90 -0.49
CA ALA A 206 19.22 35.03 -1.79
C ALA A 206 20.04 33.79 -2.13
N SER A 207 19.66 33.14 -3.23
CA SER A 207 20.48 32.09 -3.83
C SER A 207 21.65 32.73 -4.59
N VAL A 208 22.87 32.30 -4.31
CA VAL A 208 24.10 32.86 -4.85
C VAL A 208 24.91 31.81 -5.57
N LYS A 209 25.46 32.16 -6.75
CA LYS A 209 26.53 31.40 -7.39
C LYS A 209 27.82 32.23 -7.38
N LEU A 210 28.83 31.65 -6.79
CA LEU A 210 30.17 32.17 -6.76
C LEU A 210 31.00 31.62 -7.94
N GLU A 211 31.94 32.41 -8.44
CA GLU A 211 32.89 32.02 -9.47
C GLU A 211 34.30 32.23 -8.96
N HIS A 212 35.12 31.16 -8.96
CA HIS A 212 36.54 31.20 -8.63
C HIS A 212 37.30 30.32 -9.63
N LYS A 213 38.32 30.89 -10.29
CA LYS A 213 39.14 30.21 -11.31
C LYS A 213 38.30 29.49 -12.38
N ALA A 214 37.29 30.21 -12.92
CA ALA A 214 36.36 29.69 -13.93
C ALA A 214 35.42 28.55 -13.49
N MET A 215 35.44 28.13 -12.23
CA MET A 215 34.48 27.20 -11.63
C MET A 215 33.38 27.98 -10.92
N ARG A 216 32.13 27.60 -11.21
CA ARG A 216 30.93 28.14 -10.54
C ARG A 216 30.37 27.13 -9.56
N PHE A 217 30.02 27.59 -8.37
CA PHE A 217 29.45 26.77 -7.31
C PHE A 217 28.42 27.55 -6.51
N LYS A 218 27.53 26.88 -5.85
CA LYS A 218 26.45 27.47 -5.05
C LYS A 218 26.99 27.94 -3.70
N ALA A 219 26.47 29.04 -3.22
CA ALA A 219 26.65 29.51 -1.85
C ALA A 219 25.32 30.05 -1.31
N GLN A 220 25.14 29.94 -0.02
CA GLN A 220 23.94 30.41 0.69
C GLN A 220 24.33 31.61 1.54
N VAL A 221 23.52 32.65 1.54
CA VAL A 221 23.67 33.78 2.47
C VAL A 221 23.20 33.33 3.83
N ILE A 222 24.08 33.40 4.84
CA ILE A 222 23.77 32.95 6.21
C ILE A 222 23.55 34.10 7.17
N SER A 223 24.16 35.27 6.90
CA SER A 223 23.90 36.46 7.69
C SER A 223 23.95 37.75 6.85
N LEU A 224 23.26 38.79 7.30
CA LEU A 224 23.25 40.11 6.77
C LEU A 224 23.50 41.09 7.92
N GLU A 225 24.51 41.95 7.80
CA GLU A 225 24.90 42.95 8.82
C GLU A 225 25.06 42.34 10.23
N GLY A 226 25.60 41.14 10.28
CA GLY A 226 25.86 40.37 11.53
C GLY A 226 24.60 39.66 12.09
N GLN A 227 23.47 39.84 11.47
CA GLN A 227 22.25 39.09 11.86
C GLN A 227 22.07 37.80 11.03
N VAL A 228 21.94 36.68 11.68
CA VAL A 228 21.68 35.38 11.02
C VAL A 228 20.32 35.42 10.33
N LEU A 229 20.26 34.94 9.09
CA LEU A 229 19.00 34.85 8.35
C LEU A 229 18.18 33.66 8.81
N ALA A 230 16.86 33.85 8.87
CA ALA A 230 15.92 32.82 9.23
C ALA A 230 15.93 31.65 8.23
N GLN A 231 15.79 30.44 8.75
CA GLN A 231 15.63 29.19 8.00
C GLN A 231 14.35 28.47 8.45
N GLY A 232 13.88 27.50 7.69
CA GLY A 232 12.66 26.74 8.01
C GLY A 232 12.59 26.19 9.44
N ARG A 233 13.73 25.76 9.99
CA ARG A 233 13.85 25.23 11.37
C ARG A 233 13.66 26.29 12.48
N ASP A 234 13.65 27.56 12.14
CA ASP A 234 13.48 28.66 13.10
C ASP A 234 11.98 28.98 13.34
N PHE A 235 11.09 28.38 12.55
CA PHE A 235 9.64 28.55 12.67
C PHE A 235 9.00 27.36 13.34
N GLY A 236 7.98 27.63 14.16
CA GLY A 236 7.12 26.63 14.76
C GLY A 236 6.03 26.11 13.79
N SER A 237 5.28 25.12 14.24
CA SER A 237 4.13 24.59 13.49
C SER A 237 2.95 25.56 13.38
N ASP A 238 2.98 26.62 14.16
CA ASP A 238 2.00 27.73 14.15
C ASP A 238 2.36 28.85 13.14
N GLY A 239 3.45 28.68 12.39
CA GLY A 239 3.93 29.65 11.40
C GLY A 239 4.67 30.85 12.01
N THR A 240 4.90 30.87 13.32
CA THR A 240 5.64 31.93 14.01
C THR A 240 7.09 31.55 14.27
N LEU A 241 7.97 32.55 14.51
CA LEU A 241 9.31 32.27 14.95
C LEU A 241 9.31 31.60 16.34
N THR A 242 10.07 30.52 16.46
CA THR A 242 10.27 29.84 17.74
C THR A 242 10.84 30.81 18.79
N ALA A 243 10.26 30.82 19.97
CA ALA A 243 10.67 31.72 21.04
C ALA A 243 12.19 31.65 21.35
N GLY A 244 12.82 32.83 21.47
CA GLY A 244 14.25 32.94 21.73
C GLY A 244 15.16 32.92 20.52
N ARG A 245 14.65 32.69 19.31
CA ARG A 245 15.42 32.78 18.05
C ARG A 245 15.72 34.22 17.71
N LYS A 246 17.01 34.55 17.56
CA LYS A 246 17.48 35.88 17.14
C LYS A 246 17.93 35.83 15.68
N VAL A 247 16.97 35.79 14.76
CA VAL A 247 17.22 35.71 13.31
C VAL A 247 16.47 36.81 12.59
N ALA A 248 16.98 37.23 11.45
CA ALA A 248 16.33 38.20 10.57
C ALA A 248 15.45 37.46 9.54
N VAL A 249 14.16 37.79 9.52
CA VAL A 249 13.24 37.29 8.49
C VAL A 249 13.22 38.30 7.37
N LEU A 250 13.58 37.88 6.15
CA LEU A 250 13.52 38.75 4.97
C LEU A 250 12.16 38.52 4.27
N ASP A 251 11.60 39.58 3.76
CA ASP A 251 10.55 39.60 2.76
C ASP A 251 11.14 39.62 1.34
N GLN A 252 10.29 39.59 0.33
CA GLN A 252 10.70 39.57 -1.07
C GLN A 252 11.49 40.85 -1.44
N ALA A 253 11.09 42.03 -0.97
CA ALA A 253 11.72 43.27 -1.31
C ALA A 253 13.17 43.35 -0.75
N ARG A 254 13.36 42.99 0.53
CA ARG A 254 14.67 42.92 1.18
C ARG A 254 15.60 41.86 0.55
N ALA A 255 15.06 40.70 0.19
CA ALA A 255 15.81 39.66 -0.50
C ALA A 255 16.20 40.06 -1.93
N THR A 256 15.35 40.85 -2.62
CA THR A 256 15.67 41.41 -3.93
C THR A 256 16.81 42.44 -3.80
N THR A 257 16.71 43.37 -2.86
CA THR A 257 17.79 44.34 -2.58
C THR A 257 19.10 43.63 -2.22
N LEU A 258 19.07 42.59 -1.40
CA LEU A 258 20.23 41.79 -1.04
C LEU A 258 20.85 41.13 -2.28
N ALA A 259 20.05 40.47 -3.12
CA ALA A 259 20.52 39.82 -4.34
C ALA A 259 21.12 40.81 -5.34
N GLU A 260 20.50 41.98 -5.54
CA GLU A 260 21.01 43.02 -6.42
C GLU A 260 22.31 43.61 -5.86
N GLY A 261 22.37 43.84 -4.54
CA GLY A 261 23.56 44.35 -3.88
C GLY A 261 24.77 43.44 -3.93
N LEU A 262 24.53 42.10 -4.02
CA LEU A 262 25.58 41.08 -4.11
C LEU A 262 26.11 40.87 -5.53
N ARG A 263 25.32 41.10 -6.57
CA ARG A 263 25.71 40.83 -7.95
C ARG A 263 27.02 41.53 -8.35
N GLY A 264 27.94 40.76 -8.90
CA GLY A 264 29.23 41.26 -9.39
C GLY A 264 30.24 41.59 -8.27
N GLN A 265 29.81 41.55 -7.02
CA GLN A 265 30.68 41.92 -5.90
C GLN A 265 31.74 40.81 -5.62
N PRO A 266 32.91 41.21 -5.09
CA PRO A 266 33.88 40.26 -4.59
C PRO A 266 33.40 39.65 -3.27
N ALA A 267 33.59 38.33 -3.12
CA ALA A 267 33.42 37.59 -1.89
C ALA A 267 34.76 36.99 -1.44
N ARG A 268 35.24 37.44 -0.31
CA ARG A 268 36.57 37.03 0.23
C ARG A 268 36.39 35.83 1.13
N VAL A 269 37.19 34.79 0.93
CA VAL A 269 37.21 33.59 1.78
C VAL A 269 37.75 33.98 3.17
N ARG A 270 36.89 33.89 4.20
CA ARG A 270 37.24 34.10 5.60
C ARG A 270 37.89 32.86 6.21
N SER A 271 37.28 31.69 5.98
CA SER A 271 37.73 30.41 6.49
C SER A 271 37.34 29.27 5.55
N VAL A 272 38.16 28.24 5.58
CA VAL A 272 37.89 26.96 4.94
C VAL A 272 38.05 25.87 5.98
N GLU A 273 36.95 25.17 6.25
CA GLU A 273 36.91 24.05 7.17
C GLU A 273 36.79 22.75 6.38
N GLU A 274 37.79 21.88 6.55
CA GLU A 274 37.79 20.56 5.93
C GLU A 274 37.64 19.48 7.01
N LYS A 275 36.71 18.52 6.79
CA LYS A 275 36.51 17.41 7.72
C LYS A 275 36.37 16.11 6.96
N GLU A 276 37.26 15.17 7.25
CA GLU A 276 37.08 13.80 6.81
C GLU A 276 36.19 13.05 7.80
N TYR A 277 35.31 12.23 7.25
CA TYR A 277 34.43 11.36 8.03
C TYR A 277 34.16 10.04 7.32
N GLY A 278 33.93 9.00 8.11
CA GLY A 278 33.54 7.68 7.63
C GLY A 278 32.03 7.50 7.66
N SER A 279 31.51 6.73 6.70
CA SER A 279 30.16 6.21 6.72
C SER A 279 30.21 4.70 6.69
N SER A 280 29.59 4.05 7.67
CA SER A 280 29.59 2.60 7.77
C SER A 280 28.36 2.00 7.09
N PRO A 281 28.46 0.79 6.52
CA PRO A 281 27.31 0.10 5.97
C PRO A 281 26.25 -0.18 7.05
N LYS A 282 25.05 -0.41 6.65
CA LYS A 282 23.99 -0.85 7.55
C LYS A 282 24.01 -2.36 7.74
N ALA A 283 23.39 -2.84 8.81
CA ALA A 283 23.20 -4.27 9.10
C ALA A 283 22.45 -5.00 7.99
N PRO A 284 22.60 -6.33 7.85
CA PRO A 284 21.72 -7.15 7.03
C PRO A 284 20.25 -6.93 7.38
N PHE A 285 19.34 -7.29 6.48
CA PHE A 285 17.93 -7.02 6.64
C PHE A 285 17.27 -7.83 7.76
N THR A 286 16.51 -7.13 8.59
CA THR A 286 15.36 -7.67 9.32
C THR A 286 14.12 -7.57 8.43
N THR A 287 13.00 -8.19 8.82
CA THR A 287 11.72 -8.05 8.10
C THR A 287 11.30 -6.59 7.98
N SER A 288 11.44 -5.81 9.03
CA SER A 288 11.07 -4.40 9.05
C SER A 288 11.94 -3.58 8.08
N THR A 289 13.26 -3.67 8.20
CA THR A 289 14.19 -2.91 7.33
C THR A 289 14.09 -3.35 5.88
N PHE A 290 13.82 -4.63 5.62
CA PHE A 290 13.54 -5.13 4.28
C PHE A 290 12.26 -4.51 3.69
N GLN A 291 11.15 -4.48 4.43
CA GLN A 291 9.91 -3.86 3.96
C GLN A 291 10.08 -2.38 3.67
N GLN A 292 10.83 -1.67 4.52
CA GLN A 292 11.15 -0.25 4.34
C GLN A 292 11.91 -0.03 3.03
N GLU A 293 13.00 -0.76 2.80
CA GLU A 293 13.83 -0.59 1.62
C GLU A 293 13.15 -1.08 0.33
N ALA A 294 12.37 -2.14 0.40
CA ALA A 294 11.55 -2.58 -0.73
C ALA A 294 10.50 -1.51 -1.12
N GLY A 295 9.94 -0.82 -0.13
CA GLY A 295 9.07 0.34 -0.36
C GLY A 295 9.80 1.50 -1.02
N ARG A 296 10.92 1.93 -0.45
CA ARG A 296 11.70 3.11 -0.89
C ARG A 296 12.36 2.92 -2.25
N LYS A 297 12.99 1.76 -2.48
CA LYS A 297 13.78 1.51 -3.71
C LYS A 297 13.01 0.83 -4.83
N LEU A 298 12.13 -0.11 -4.48
CA LEU A 298 11.43 -0.90 -5.48
C LEU A 298 10.01 -0.40 -5.75
N GLY A 299 9.50 0.53 -4.92
CA GLY A 299 8.12 1.01 -4.99
C GLY A 299 7.08 -0.09 -4.67
N MET A 300 7.49 -1.12 -3.91
CA MET A 300 6.62 -2.24 -3.56
C MET A 300 5.84 -1.95 -2.28
N THR A 301 4.58 -2.39 -2.23
CA THR A 301 3.86 -2.46 -0.96
C THR A 301 4.48 -3.51 -0.05
N ALA A 302 4.37 -3.34 1.27
CA ALA A 302 4.88 -4.32 2.23
C ALA A 302 4.33 -5.75 1.96
N ARG A 303 3.04 -5.85 1.62
CA ARG A 303 2.40 -7.13 1.22
C ARG A 303 3.06 -7.76 -0.01
N ARG A 304 3.32 -6.97 -1.07
CA ARG A 304 3.94 -7.46 -2.31
C ARG A 304 5.39 -7.89 -2.09
N ALA A 305 6.15 -7.11 -1.31
CA ALA A 305 7.53 -7.43 -0.95
C ALA A 305 7.62 -8.74 -0.16
N MET A 306 6.76 -8.92 0.86
CA MET A 306 6.71 -10.16 1.65
C MET A 306 6.28 -11.37 0.84
N GLN A 307 5.36 -11.21 -0.11
CA GLN A 307 4.97 -12.31 -1.02
C GLN A 307 6.11 -12.76 -1.92
N ALA A 308 6.91 -11.81 -2.43
CA ALA A 308 8.10 -12.14 -3.23
C ALA A 308 9.17 -12.82 -2.36
N ALA A 309 9.45 -12.30 -1.16
CA ALA A 309 10.38 -12.91 -0.22
C ALA A 309 9.94 -14.34 0.19
N GLN A 310 8.65 -14.55 0.44
CA GLN A 310 8.10 -15.89 0.73
C GLN A 310 8.39 -16.88 -0.40
N ARG A 311 8.18 -16.47 -1.66
CA ARG A 311 8.46 -17.34 -2.81
C ARG A 311 9.96 -17.62 -2.97
N LEU A 312 10.82 -16.63 -2.71
CA LEU A 312 12.28 -16.82 -2.71
C LEU A 312 12.71 -17.82 -1.63
N TYR A 313 12.20 -17.69 -0.41
CA TYR A 313 12.48 -18.62 0.68
C TYR A 313 12.01 -20.05 0.34
N GLU A 314 10.76 -20.22 -0.09
CA GLU A 314 10.18 -21.53 -0.41
C GLU A 314 10.91 -22.26 -1.55
N ASN A 315 11.58 -21.50 -2.44
CA ASN A 315 12.42 -22.05 -3.50
C ASN A 315 13.91 -22.15 -3.14
N GLY A 316 14.30 -21.76 -1.93
CA GLY A 316 15.67 -21.94 -1.40
C GLY A 316 16.66 -20.88 -1.83
N PHE A 317 16.20 -19.66 -2.19
CA PHE A 317 17.07 -18.56 -2.60
C PHE A 317 17.50 -17.62 -1.46
N ILE A 318 16.68 -17.50 -0.42
CA ILE A 318 16.97 -16.68 0.76
C ILE A 318 16.69 -17.45 2.05
N THR A 319 17.20 -16.93 3.17
CA THR A 319 16.82 -17.37 4.52
C THR A 319 15.38 -16.98 4.84
N TYR A 320 14.87 -17.49 5.96
CA TYR A 320 13.53 -17.16 6.43
C TYR A 320 13.33 -15.66 6.57
N MET A 321 12.27 -15.13 5.98
CA MET A 321 12.07 -13.69 5.82
C MET A 321 11.33 -13.01 6.98
N ARG A 322 10.84 -13.78 7.97
CA ARG A 322 10.21 -13.24 9.17
C ARG A 322 11.19 -13.29 10.34
N THR A 323 12.08 -12.33 10.42
CA THR A 323 13.12 -12.24 11.45
C THR A 323 13.32 -10.80 11.90
N ASP A 324 13.67 -10.63 13.16
CA ASP A 324 14.16 -9.38 13.75
C ASP A 324 15.69 -9.40 14.00
N SER A 325 16.34 -10.50 13.65
CA SER A 325 17.78 -10.68 13.76
C SER A 325 18.54 -9.98 12.63
N THR A 326 19.68 -9.40 12.96
CA THR A 326 20.68 -8.85 12.03
C THR A 326 21.91 -9.74 11.91
N SER A 327 21.97 -10.86 12.63
CA SER A 327 23.12 -11.75 12.67
C SER A 327 23.27 -12.55 11.38
N LEU A 328 24.52 -12.84 11.00
CA LEU A 328 24.87 -13.73 9.91
C LEU A 328 25.61 -14.93 10.47
N SER A 329 25.33 -16.13 9.96
CA SER A 329 26.12 -17.32 10.27
C SER A 329 27.57 -17.16 9.79
N GLY A 330 28.50 -17.92 10.35
CA GLY A 330 29.90 -17.92 9.92
C GLY A 330 30.06 -18.27 8.43
N GLN A 331 29.24 -19.17 7.91
CA GLN A 331 29.22 -19.53 6.48
C GLN A 331 28.75 -18.36 5.61
N ALA A 332 27.71 -17.65 6.01
CA ALA A 332 27.21 -16.47 5.30
C ALA A 332 28.22 -15.33 5.28
N VAL A 333 28.89 -15.08 6.42
CA VAL A 333 29.99 -14.09 6.51
C VAL A 333 31.10 -14.45 5.54
N GLN A 334 31.53 -15.72 5.51
CA GLN A 334 32.57 -16.18 4.59
C GLN A 334 32.16 -16.04 3.13
N ALA A 335 30.92 -16.42 2.79
CA ALA A 335 30.37 -16.28 1.44
C ALA A 335 30.36 -14.80 0.98
N ALA A 336 29.85 -13.89 1.81
CA ALA A 336 29.82 -12.48 1.52
C ALA A 336 31.23 -11.90 1.34
N ARG A 337 32.17 -12.23 2.23
CA ARG A 337 33.55 -11.74 2.20
C ARG A 337 34.31 -12.24 0.96
N SER A 338 34.17 -13.52 0.62
CA SER A 338 34.73 -14.09 -0.61
C SER A 338 34.21 -13.37 -1.86
N LEU A 339 32.92 -13.06 -1.88
CA LEU A 339 32.27 -12.34 -2.96
C LEU A 339 32.76 -10.88 -3.05
N VAL A 340 32.95 -10.18 -1.92
CA VAL A 340 33.52 -8.84 -1.89
C VAL A 340 34.91 -8.85 -2.53
N THR A 341 35.77 -9.78 -2.13
CA THR A 341 37.13 -9.88 -2.67
C THR A 341 37.13 -10.14 -4.18
N SER A 342 36.29 -11.08 -4.66
CA SER A 342 36.27 -11.46 -6.07
C SER A 342 35.65 -10.42 -6.98
N ARG A 343 34.64 -9.66 -6.52
CA ARG A 343 33.86 -8.76 -7.37
C ARG A 343 34.29 -7.28 -7.26
N TYR A 344 34.75 -6.87 -6.08
CA TYR A 344 35.08 -5.47 -5.80
C TYR A 344 36.59 -5.24 -5.53
N GLY A 345 37.33 -6.22 -5.06
CA GLY A 345 38.73 -6.13 -4.70
C GLY A 345 38.98 -6.22 -3.19
N ALA A 346 40.21 -6.57 -2.83
CA ALA A 346 40.59 -6.80 -1.43
C ALA A 346 40.53 -5.51 -0.58
N GLU A 347 40.72 -4.34 -1.19
CA GLU A 347 40.64 -3.03 -0.55
C GLU A 347 39.25 -2.69 0.00
N TYR A 348 38.21 -3.31 -0.59
CA TYR A 348 36.83 -3.16 -0.12
C TYR A 348 36.48 -4.06 1.07
N LEU A 349 37.41 -4.91 1.48
CA LEU A 349 37.19 -5.86 2.57
C LEU A 349 37.86 -5.36 3.85
N PRO A 350 37.12 -5.15 4.97
CA PRO A 350 37.72 -4.80 6.25
C PRO A 350 38.54 -5.98 6.79
N LYS A 351 39.61 -5.71 7.57
CA LYS A 351 40.51 -6.72 8.14
C LYS A 351 39.79 -7.79 8.94
N THR A 352 38.83 -7.38 9.74
CA THR A 352 37.97 -8.27 10.54
C THR A 352 36.54 -8.35 9.98
N PRO A 353 35.89 -9.49 10.07
CA PRO A 353 34.47 -9.59 9.75
C PRO A 353 33.65 -8.61 10.58
N ARG A 354 32.61 -8.03 9.97
CA ARG A 354 31.65 -7.20 10.69
C ARG A 354 30.63 -8.09 11.38
N THR A 355 30.45 -7.86 12.65
CA THR A 355 29.37 -8.46 13.45
C THR A 355 28.29 -7.43 13.70
N TRP A 356 27.06 -7.87 13.62
CA TRP A 356 25.88 -7.05 13.82
C TRP A 356 25.10 -7.63 15.00
N GLU A 357 25.22 -7.01 16.16
CA GLU A 357 24.42 -7.38 17.32
C GLU A 357 23.05 -6.69 17.22
N GLY A 358 22.00 -7.48 17.31
CA GLY A 358 20.64 -6.97 17.33
C GLY A 358 20.40 -6.13 18.59
N LYS A 359 19.91 -4.90 18.43
CA LYS A 359 19.43 -4.06 19.54
C LYS A 359 18.05 -4.49 20.05
N SER A 360 17.46 -5.53 19.49
CA SER A 360 16.15 -6.03 19.89
C SER A 360 16.22 -6.55 21.33
N ARG A 361 15.57 -5.86 22.27
CA ARG A 361 15.39 -6.31 23.65
C ARG A 361 14.71 -7.69 23.74
N ASN A 362 14.04 -8.09 22.67
CA ASN A 362 13.18 -9.28 22.57
C ASN A 362 13.49 -10.06 21.30
N ALA A 363 14.78 -10.36 21.00
CA ALA A 363 15.13 -11.27 19.90
C ALA A 363 14.37 -12.58 20.13
N GLN A 364 13.39 -12.85 19.27
CA GLN A 364 12.40 -13.91 19.48
C GLN A 364 12.98 -15.31 19.38
N GLU A 365 14.18 -15.49 18.81
CA GLU A 365 14.83 -16.78 18.64
C GLU A 365 16.23 -16.53 18.03
N ALA A 366 17.08 -17.56 18.02
CA ALA A 366 18.42 -17.50 17.40
C ALA A 366 18.33 -17.51 15.85
N HIS A 367 17.54 -16.57 15.29
CA HIS A 367 17.33 -16.44 13.85
C HIS A 367 18.49 -15.71 13.16
N GLU A 368 18.73 -16.02 11.90
CA GLU A 368 19.57 -15.23 11.02
C GLU A 368 18.81 -14.04 10.41
N ALA A 369 19.57 -13.06 9.91
CA ALA A 369 19.07 -12.00 9.06
C ALA A 369 18.54 -12.55 7.72
N ILE A 370 17.74 -11.75 7.02
CA ILE A 370 17.35 -12.05 5.64
C ILE A 370 18.57 -11.89 4.73
N ARG A 371 19.02 -12.99 4.14
CA ARG A 371 20.19 -13.05 3.28
C ARG A 371 20.01 -14.07 2.15
N PRO A 372 20.83 -14.03 1.09
CA PRO A 372 20.90 -15.13 0.14
C PRO A 372 21.22 -16.45 0.83
N ALA A 373 20.56 -17.53 0.43
CA ALA A 373 20.72 -18.85 1.02
C ALA A 373 22.01 -19.56 0.54
N GLY A 374 22.51 -20.48 1.37
CA GLY A 374 23.65 -21.35 1.07
C GLY A 374 25.00 -20.72 1.37
N GLU A 375 26.05 -21.51 1.08
CA GLU A 375 27.44 -21.17 1.31
C GLU A 375 28.06 -20.34 0.18
N THR A 376 27.38 -20.27 -0.97
CA THR A 376 27.75 -19.48 -2.13
C THR A 376 26.48 -18.78 -2.62
N PHE A 377 26.50 -17.44 -2.58
CA PHE A 377 25.35 -16.65 -3.01
C PHE A 377 25.20 -16.70 -4.52
N GLN A 378 24.00 -17.06 -4.98
CA GLN A 378 23.70 -17.04 -6.39
C GLN A 378 23.77 -15.60 -6.94
N ASP A 379 24.16 -15.47 -8.20
CA ASP A 379 24.14 -14.17 -8.86
C ASP A 379 22.69 -13.74 -9.13
N PRO A 380 22.31 -12.45 -8.92
CA PRO A 380 20.96 -11.95 -9.16
C PRO A 380 20.43 -12.25 -10.57
N ASP A 381 21.28 -12.22 -11.61
CA ASP A 381 20.87 -12.54 -12.97
C ASP A 381 20.49 -14.02 -13.15
N ALA A 382 21.06 -14.92 -12.34
CA ALA A 382 20.66 -16.33 -12.35
C ALA A 382 19.28 -16.51 -11.75
N VAL A 383 19.01 -15.81 -10.65
CA VAL A 383 17.69 -15.85 -9.99
C VAL A 383 16.61 -15.25 -10.88
N GLU A 384 16.91 -14.18 -11.66
CA GLU A 384 15.97 -13.58 -12.61
C GLU A 384 15.51 -14.59 -13.67
N ARG A 385 16.39 -15.47 -14.13
CA ARG A 385 16.03 -16.52 -15.10
C ARG A 385 15.12 -17.61 -14.56
N GLU A 386 15.17 -17.87 -13.26
CA GLU A 386 14.41 -18.94 -12.61
C GLU A 386 13.09 -18.46 -12.00
N MET A 387 13.05 -17.21 -11.55
CA MET A 387 11.96 -16.61 -10.80
C MET A 387 11.29 -15.48 -11.59
N GLY A 388 10.28 -14.86 -11.01
CA GLY A 388 9.64 -13.68 -11.61
C GLY A 388 10.40 -12.38 -11.35
N THR A 389 10.00 -11.31 -12.07
CA THR A 389 10.64 -9.99 -11.96
C THR A 389 10.60 -9.41 -10.54
N ASP A 390 9.53 -9.65 -9.78
CA ASP A 390 9.43 -9.16 -8.41
C ASP A 390 10.41 -9.87 -7.49
N GLU A 391 10.51 -11.18 -7.65
CA GLU A 391 11.45 -12.03 -6.89
C GLU A 391 12.90 -11.64 -7.19
N ALA A 392 13.23 -11.44 -8.47
CA ALA A 392 14.57 -11.05 -8.90
C ALA A 392 14.98 -9.70 -8.28
N ARG A 393 14.09 -8.70 -8.33
CA ARG A 393 14.35 -7.38 -7.75
C ARG A 393 14.51 -7.42 -6.23
N VAL A 394 13.69 -8.24 -5.56
CA VAL A 394 13.78 -8.46 -4.10
C VAL A 394 15.07 -9.20 -3.75
N TYR A 395 15.44 -10.22 -4.52
CA TYR A 395 16.68 -10.95 -4.31
C TYR A 395 17.90 -10.03 -4.49
N ASP A 396 17.97 -9.25 -5.56
CA ASP A 396 19.04 -8.28 -5.81
C ASP A 396 19.20 -7.28 -4.66
N LEU A 397 18.08 -6.78 -4.12
CA LEU A 397 18.07 -5.88 -2.96
C LEU A 397 18.70 -6.56 -1.73
N ILE A 398 18.27 -7.79 -1.42
CA ILE A 398 18.77 -8.58 -0.28
C ILE A 398 20.25 -8.92 -0.48
N TRP A 399 20.63 -9.33 -1.68
CA TRP A 399 22.00 -9.69 -2.03
C TRP A 399 22.94 -8.49 -1.85
N LYS A 400 22.60 -7.34 -2.43
CA LYS A 400 23.40 -6.10 -2.31
C LYS A 400 23.57 -5.65 -0.86
N ARG A 401 22.51 -5.70 -0.07
CA ARG A 401 22.54 -5.32 1.33
C ARG A 401 23.45 -6.26 2.14
N THR A 402 23.32 -7.57 1.94
CA THR A 402 24.12 -8.57 2.63
C THR A 402 25.61 -8.40 2.29
N VAL A 403 25.95 -8.23 1.02
CA VAL A 403 27.33 -8.04 0.57
C VAL A 403 27.88 -6.73 1.15
N ALA A 404 27.17 -5.62 1.01
CA ALA A 404 27.55 -4.31 1.53
C ALA A 404 27.80 -4.33 3.05
N SER A 405 27.02 -5.13 3.80
CA SER A 405 27.16 -5.25 5.25
C SER A 405 28.54 -5.77 5.68
N GLN A 406 29.28 -6.44 4.80
CA GLN A 406 30.62 -6.99 5.05
C GLN A 406 31.74 -6.17 4.39
N MET A 407 31.41 -5.02 3.76
CA MET A 407 32.38 -4.15 3.08
C MET A 407 32.98 -3.09 4.01
N SER A 408 34.09 -2.48 3.55
CA SER A 408 34.77 -1.37 4.23
C SER A 408 33.90 -0.11 4.26
N ASP A 409 34.13 0.76 5.25
CA ASP A 409 33.50 2.07 5.34
C ASP A 409 33.81 2.92 4.10
N ALA A 410 32.85 3.73 3.70
CA ALA A 410 33.09 4.82 2.78
C ALA A 410 33.78 5.97 3.53
N ARG A 411 34.75 6.61 2.87
CA ARG A 411 35.42 7.81 3.39
C ARG A 411 35.06 9.00 2.54
N MET A 412 34.64 10.05 3.20
CA MET A 412 34.17 11.29 2.58
C MET A 412 34.87 12.48 3.21
N LYS A 413 35.03 13.54 2.44
CA LYS A 413 35.56 14.83 2.88
C LYS A 413 34.47 15.87 2.66
N SER A 414 34.04 16.54 3.71
CA SER A 414 33.22 17.74 3.62
C SER A 414 34.11 18.98 3.67
N VAL A 415 33.76 19.97 2.89
CA VAL A 415 34.40 21.28 2.86
C VAL A 415 33.33 22.34 3.06
N ALA A 416 33.54 23.23 4.01
CA ALA A 416 32.71 24.42 4.23
C ALA A 416 33.58 25.66 4.12
N ALA A 417 33.32 26.46 3.10
CA ALA A 417 34.01 27.74 2.90
C ALA A 417 33.09 28.89 3.25
N THR A 418 33.51 29.74 4.16
CA THR A 418 32.81 30.97 4.58
C THR A 418 33.38 32.16 3.87
N PHE A 419 32.53 33.03 3.34
CA PHE A 419 32.91 34.22 2.60
C PHE A 419 32.30 35.46 3.20
N ASP A 420 33.06 36.55 3.16
CA ASP A 420 32.58 37.90 3.41
C ASP A 420 32.37 38.62 2.08
N ALA A 421 31.22 39.17 1.87
CA ALA A 421 30.89 40.00 0.71
C ALA A 421 30.34 41.33 1.17
N THR A 422 30.83 42.44 0.57
CA THR A 422 30.26 43.75 0.79
C THR A 422 29.28 44.06 -0.32
N LEU A 423 28.08 44.47 0.04
CA LEU A 423 27.04 44.88 -0.90
C LEU A 423 27.42 46.18 -1.63
N SER A 424 26.95 46.35 -2.85
CA SER A 424 27.15 47.61 -3.59
C SER A 424 26.55 48.83 -2.85
N SER A 425 25.60 48.60 -1.94
CA SER A 425 25.00 49.58 -1.06
C SER A 425 25.79 49.85 0.23
N GLY A 426 26.87 49.10 0.50
CA GLY A 426 27.77 49.28 1.65
C GLY A 426 27.49 48.34 2.85
N GLY A 427 26.51 47.48 2.81
CA GLY A 427 26.25 46.47 3.84
C GLY A 427 27.16 45.26 3.71
N ASN A 428 27.26 44.45 4.76
CA ASN A 428 28.05 43.19 4.77
C ASN A 428 27.16 41.97 4.83
N ALA A 429 27.44 40.99 3.97
CA ALA A 429 26.81 39.69 3.97
C ALA A 429 27.85 38.56 4.16
N GLU A 430 27.46 37.55 4.92
CA GLU A 430 28.24 36.35 5.08
C GLU A 430 27.60 35.20 4.28
N LEU A 431 28.43 34.54 3.46
CA LEU A 431 27.98 33.42 2.65
C LEU A 431 28.72 32.14 3.05
N VAL A 432 28.08 31.00 2.88
CA VAL A 432 28.69 29.70 3.06
C VAL A 432 28.48 28.84 1.81
N ALA A 433 29.55 28.25 1.31
CA ALA A 433 29.52 27.20 0.31
C ALA A 433 29.89 25.87 0.95
N ARG A 434 29.13 24.83 0.69
CA ARG A 434 29.37 23.47 1.17
C ARG A 434 29.61 22.55 0.02
N GLY A 435 30.62 21.68 0.17
CA GLY A 435 30.91 20.67 -0.82
C GLY A 435 31.27 19.34 -0.15
N ARG A 436 31.07 18.25 -0.91
CA ARG A 436 31.41 16.92 -0.47
C ARG A 436 32.10 16.15 -1.57
N THR A 437 33.21 15.47 -1.19
CA THR A 437 33.94 14.60 -2.09
C THR A 437 34.03 13.20 -1.49
N VAL A 438 33.79 12.18 -2.29
CA VAL A 438 34.01 10.78 -1.91
C VAL A 438 35.50 10.47 -2.12
N LEU A 439 36.22 10.19 -1.05
CA LEU A 439 37.63 9.81 -1.07
C LEU A 439 37.79 8.32 -1.34
N PHE A 440 36.88 7.51 -0.81
CA PHE A 440 36.81 6.08 -1.02
C PHE A 440 35.36 5.66 -0.87
N ASP A 441 34.79 5.05 -1.91
CA ASP A 441 33.36 4.73 -1.97
C ASP A 441 32.98 3.56 -1.04
N GLY A 442 33.91 2.66 -0.70
CA GLY A 442 33.65 1.57 0.24
C GLY A 442 32.39 0.78 -0.11
N PHE A 443 31.51 0.54 0.88
CA PHE A 443 30.24 -0.17 0.69
C PHE A 443 29.27 0.52 -0.27
N LEU A 444 29.39 1.83 -0.48
CA LEU A 444 28.53 2.59 -1.40
C LEU A 444 28.64 2.09 -2.84
N ARG A 445 29.74 1.41 -3.20
CA ARG A 445 29.92 0.80 -4.50
C ARG A 445 28.95 -0.34 -4.75
N ALA A 446 28.53 -1.04 -3.69
CA ALA A 446 27.57 -2.15 -3.77
C ALA A 446 26.14 -1.70 -3.47
N TYR A 447 25.98 -0.76 -2.53
CA TYR A 447 24.67 -0.43 -2.01
C TYR A 447 24.57 0.97 -1.43
N VAL A 448 23.52 1.70 -1.83
CA VAL A 448 23.12 3.00 -1.27
C VAL A 448 21.72 2.86 -0.71
N GLU A 449 21.47 3.37 0.51
CA GLU A 449 20.14 3.35 1.14
C GLU A 449 19.09 4.10 0.33
N GLY A 450 17.84 3.60 0.34
CA GLY A 450 16.68 4.33 -0.14
C GLY A 450 16.28 5.42 0.84
N ARG A 451 15.60 6.46 0.35
CA ARG A 451 15.10 7.58 1.14
C ARG A 451 13.62 7.79 0.87
N ASP A 452 12.89 8.24 1.88
CA ASP A 452 11.53 8.71 1.69
C ASP A 452 11.53 10.07 0.99
N GLU A 453 10.46 10.40 0.25
CA GLU A 453 10.33 11.71 -0.43
C GLU A 453 10.43 12.89 0.55
N SER A 454 9.98 12.70 1.80
CA SER A 454 10.13 13.68 2.87
C SER A 454 11.57 14.00 3.19
N ASP A 455 12.45 13.00 3.23
CA ASP A 455 13.86 13.16 3.55
C ASP A 455 14.63 13.86 2.42
N VAL A 456 14.08 13.80 1.20
CA VAL A 456 14.67 14.45 0.02
C VAL A 456 14.32 15.93 -0.02
N VAL A 457 13.13 16.32 0.40
CA VAL A 457 12.67 17.72 0.39
C VAL A 457 13.42 18.56 1.40
N ASP A 458 13.65 18.04 2.62
CA ASP A 458 14.37 18.76 3.67
C ASP A 458 15.87 18.95 3.36
N ARG A 459 16.41 18.20 2.39
CA ARG A 459 17.82 18.25 1.96
C ARG A 459 18.03 18.67 0.51
N ALA A 460 16.99 19.03 -0.22
CA ALA A 460 17.13 19.58 -1.57
C ALA A 460 17.90 20.93 -1.56
N GLU A 461 17.89 21.62 -0.42
CA GLU A 461 18.71 22.79 -0.16
C GLU A 461 20.20 22.45 0.09
N ASP A 462 20.51 21.20 0.45
CA ASP A 462 21.86 20.68 0.73
C ASP A 462 22.44 19.89 -0.48
N GLN A 463 22.17 20.27 -1.73
CA GLN A 463 22.97 19.78 -2.84
C GLN A 463 24.38 20.33 -2.72
N GLU A 464 25.25 19.54 -2.04
CA GLU A 464 26.65 19.81 -1.88
C GLU A 464 27.36 19.67 -3.24
N ASP A 465 27.75 20.80 -3.81
CA ASP A 465 28.55 20.87 -5.04
C ASP A 465 29.99 20.44 -4.77
N VAL A 466 30.71 20.07 -5.83
CA VAL A 466 32.18 19.96 -5.73
C VAL A 466 32.75 21.37 -5.70
N LEU A 467 33.36 21.74 -4.60
CA LEU A 467 34.00 23.07 -4.48
C LEU A 467 35.40 23.07 -5.14
N PRO A 468 35.80 24.20 -5.77
CA PRO A 468 37.17 24.38 -6.18
C PRO A 468 38.12 24.40 -4.94
N ALA A 469 39.39 24.22 -5.17
CA ALA A 469 40.40 24.43 -4.11
C ALA A 469 40.38 25.91 -3.69
N LEU A 470 40.00 26.16 -2.45
CA LEU A 470 39.86 27.48 -1.84
C LEU A 470 40.87 27.59 -0.66
N ALA A 471 41.47 28.76 -0.52
CA ALA A 471 42.30 29.09 0.64
C ALA A 471 41.79 30.38 1.32
N THR A 472 42.05 30.50 2.62
CA THR A 472 41.71 31.73 3.35
C THR A 472 42.39 32.93 2.69
N GLY A 473 41.61 33.97 2.41
CA GLY A 473 42.07 35.17 1.73
C GLY A 473 41.82 35.16 0.22
N ASP A 474 41.52 34.01 -0.40
CA ASP A 474 41.09 33.94 -1.82
C ASP A 474 39.87 34.82 -2.03
N THR A 475 39.69 35.30 -3.26
CA THR A 475 38.50 36.09 -3.65
C THR A 475 37.77 35.36 -4.75
N ALA A 476 36.49 35.10 -4.53
CA ALA A 476 35.54 34.69 -5.54
C ALA A 476 34.66 35.87 -5.97
N ARG A 477 34.07 35.80 -7.12
CA ARG A 477 33.12 36.79 -7.62
C ARG A 477 31.71 36.23 -7.51
N VAL A 478 30.76 37.05 -7.07
CA VAL A 478 29.34 36.74 -7.14
C VAL A 478 28.89 36.81 -8.61
N ALA A 479 28.84 35.69 -9.28
CA ALA A 479 28.46 35.62 -10.69
C ALA A 479 26.95 35.80 -10.89
N GLU A 480 26.16 35.19 -10.01
CA GLU A 480 24.68 35.29 -10.03
C GLU A 480 24.16 35.41 -8.60
N ALA A 481 23.14 36.22 -8.41
CA ALA A 481 22.37 36.29 -7.18
C ALA A 481 20.92 36.55 -7.51
N SER A 482 20.01 35.81 -6.89
CA SER A 482 18.55 35.96 -7.12
C SER A 482 17.78 35.74 -5.82
N PRO A 483 16.71 36.50 -5.59
CA PRO A 483 15.87 36.29 -4.43
C PRO A 483 15.14 34.95 -4.56
N THR A 484 15.06 34.21 -3.46
CA THR A 484 14.40 32.91 -3.39
C THR A 484 13.39 32.91 -2.25
N GLY A 485 12.13 32.61 -2.56
CA GLY A 485 11.08 32.49 -1.55
C GLY A 485 10.96 31.06 -1.04
N HIS A 486 10.78 30.93 0.24
CA HIS A 486 10.62 29.68 0.96
C HIS A 486 9.33 29.66 1.76
N SER A 487 8.83 28.46 2.05
CA SER A 487 7.74 28.27 2.99
C SER A 487 7.92 26.97 3.76
N THR A 488 7.57 26.98 5.04
CA THR A 488 7.54 25.74 5.83
C THR A 488 6.42 24.84 5.30
N LYS A 489 6.66 23.53 5.37
CA LYS A 489 5.71 22.51 4.95
C LYS A 489 5.20 21.75 6.17
N PRO A 490 3.93 21.29 6.15
CA PRO A 490 3.43 20.45 7.20
C PRO A 490 4.24 19.14 7.28
N PRO A 491 4.29 18.47 8.45
CA PRO A 491 5.00 17.22 8.59
C PRO A 491 4.53 16.21 7.54
N ALA A 492 5.47 15.47 6.96
CA ALA A 492 5.18 14.51 5.92
C ALA A 492 4.26 13.39 6.43
N ARG A 493 3.33 12.96 5.59
CA ARG A 493 2.52 11.78 5.87
C ARG A 493 3.39 10.53 5.88
N TYR A 494 2.96 9.53 6.63
CA TYR A 494 3.62 8.24 6.58
C TYR A 494 3.48 7.62 5.19
N THR A 495 4.57 7.02 4.71
CA THR A 495 4.56 5.98 3.67
C THR A 495 4.35 4.62 4.34
N GLU A 496 4.11 3.54 3.59
CA GLU A 496 4.12 2.20 4.19
C GLU A 496 5.46 1.92 4.89
N ALA A 497 6.58 2.32 4.28
CA ALA A 497 7.92 2.18 4.85
C ALA A 497 8.07 2.96 6.16
N GLY A 498 7.70 4.24 6.17
CA GLY A 498 7.76 5.08 7.37
C GLY A 498 6.82 4.60 8.48
N LEU A 499 5.65 4.03 8.14
CA LEU A 499 4.74 3.45 9.13
C LEU A 499 5.32 2.17 9.75
N VAL A 500 5.93 1.28 8.95
CA VAL A 500 6.62 0.07 9.47
C VAL A 500 7.74 0.48 10.42
N GLN A 501 8.56 1.45 10.03
CA GLN A 501 9.62 1.98 10.88
C GLN A 501 9.06 2.50 12.21
N ARG A 502 8.00 3.30 12.17
CA ARG A 502 7.41 3.87 13.37
C ARG A 502 6.78 2.83 14.29
N LEU A 503 6.13 1.81 13.74
CA LEU A 503 5.59 0.68 14.52
C LEU A 503 6.70 -0.10 15.21
N GLU A 504 7.81 -0.38 14.51
CA GLU A 504 8.98 -1.04 15.07
C GLU A 504 9.62 -0.23 16.21
N GLU A 505 9.84 1.09 16.02
CA GLU A 505 10.36 2.00 17.05
C GLU A 505 9.51 2.00 18.32
N LEU A 506 8.20 1.85 18.18
CA LEU A 506 7.24 1.80 19.28
C LEU A 506 7.06 0.39 19.90
N GLY A 507 7.71 -0.64 19.33
CA GLY A 507 7.51 -2.03 19.76
C GLY A 507 6.15 -2.63 19.40
N ILE A 508 5.42 -2.02 18.48
CA ILE A 508 4.05 -2.38 18.10
C ILE A 508 4.06 -3.29 16.87
N GLY A 509 3.50 -4.48 17.01
CA GLY A 509 3.56 -5.51 15.97
C GLY A 509 4.86 -6.32 16.02
N ARG A 510 4.96 -7.29 15.12
CA ARG A 510 6.12 -8.20 15.00
C ARG A 510 6.35 -8.50 13.51
N PRO A 511 7.49 -9.09 13.12
CA PRO A 511 7.81 -9.42 11.73
C PRO A 511 6.67 -10.09 10.94
N SER A 512 5.88 -10.94 11.59
CA SER A 512 4.74 -11.62 10.96
C SER A 512 3.53 -10.71 10.70
N THR A 513 3.43 -9.53 11.31
CA THR A 513 2.19 -8.72 11.33
C THR A 513 2.25 -7.40 10.59
N TYR A 514 3.43 -6.76 10.38
CA TYR A 514 3.52 -5.43 9.76
C TYR A 514 2.77 -5.30 8.44
N ALA A 515 3.07 -6.19 7.49
CA ALA A 515 2.43 -6.15 6.17
C ALA A 515 0.92 -6.39 6.23
N SER A 516 0.44 -7.25 7.14
CA SER A 516 -0.97 -7.55 7.31
C SER A 516 -1.75 -6.41 7.98
N ILE A 517 -1.13 -5.71 8.93
CA ILE A 517 -1.70 -4.53 9.58
C ILE A 517 -1.97 -3.43 8.57
N ILE A 518 -0.94 -3.05 7.79
CA ILE A 518 -1.04 -2.00 6.77
C ILE A 518 -2.08 -2.37 5.72
N ALA A 519 -2.03 -3.62 5.25
CA ALA A 519 -3.01 -4.10 4.29
C ALA A 519 -4.44 -4.04 4.84
N THR A 520 -4.65 -4.37 6.12
CA THR A 520 -5.97 -4.37 6.74
C THR A 520 -6.55 -2.96 6.86
N ILE A 521 -5.77 -1.97 7.29
CA ILE A 521 -6.27 -0.58 7.40
C ILE A 521 -6.61 0.03 6.04
N ILE A 522 -5.92 -0.38 4.97
CA ILE A 522 -6.23 0.00 3.60
C ILE A 522 -7.47 -0.73 3.10
N ASP A 523 -7.54 -2.06 3.25
CA ASP A 523 -8.66 -2.90 2.81
C ASP A 523 -9.98 -2.55 3.54
N ARG A 524 -9.89 -1.96 4.74
CA ARG A 524 -11.04 -1.44 5.53
C ARG A 524 -11.39 0.00 5.22
N GLU A 525 -10.71 0.62 4.28
CA GLU A 525 -10.93 2.03 3.88
C GLU A 525 -10.71 3.03 5.02
N TYR A 526 -9.96 2.65 6.06
CA TYR A 526 -9.53 3.61 7.09
C TYR A 526 -8.46 4.55 6.53
N VAL A 527 -7.65 4.04 5.62
CA VAL A 527 -6.54 4.75 5.00
C VAL A 527 -6.60 4.59 3.49
N GLY A 528 -6.51 5.69 2.76
CA GLY A 528 -6.30 5.74 1.32
C GLY A 528 -4.82 5.96 0.98
N LYS A 529 -4.47 5.87 -0.30
CA LYS A 529 -3.13 6.15 -0.82
C LYS A 529 -3.16 7.32 -1.80
N ARG A 530 -2.19 8.26 -1.65
CA ARG A 530 -1.85 9.29 -2.64
C ARG A 530 -0.36 9.15 -2.98
N GLY A 531 -0.06 8.59 -4.14
CA GLY A 531 1.30 8.16 -4.43
C GLY A 531 1.78 7.17 -3.37
N ALA A 532 2.89 7.45 -2.69
CA ALA A 532 3.40 6.66 -1.58
C ALA A 532 2.75 6.98 -0.23
N ALA A 533 2.11 8.16 -0.09
CA ALA A 533 1.58 8.66 1.17
C ALA A 533 0.30 7.94 1.60
N LEU A 534 0.21 7.61 2.88
CA LEU A 534 -0.96 7.07 3.56
C LEU A 534 -1.81 8.24 4.10
N VAL A 535 -3.05 8.34 3.63
CA VAL A 535 -3.98 9.44 3.96
C VAL A 535 -5.16 8.85 4.73
N PRO A 536 -5.44 9.29 5.97
CA PRO A 536 -6.59 8.77 6.69
C PRO A 536 -7.89 9.30 6.08
N THR A 537 -8.90 8.48 6.06
CA THR A 537 -10.26 8.91 5.71
C THR A 537 -10.93 9.55 6.93
N PRO A 538 -11.97 10.38 6.79
CA PRO A 538 -12.75 10.85 7.92
C PRO A 538 -13.31 9.70 8.79
N LEU A 539 -13.55 8.54 8.20
CA LEU A 539 -13.96 7.31 8.92
C LEU A 539 -12.92 6.86 9.93
N ALA A 540 -11.62 6.97 9.61
CA ALA A 540 -10.53 6.63 10.54
C ALA A 540 -10.57 7.50 11.79
N PHE A 541 -10.86 8.79 11.66
CA PHE A 541 -11.01 9.70 12.80
C PHE A 541 -12.15 9.22 13.73
N ALA A 542 -13.31 8.91 13.16
CA ALA A 542 -14.44 8.42 13.94
C ALA A 542 -14.13 7.10 14.68
N VAL A 543 -13.40 6.18 14.03
CA VAL A 543 -12.95 4.93 14.66
C VAL A 543 -11.99 5.21 15.80
N VAL A 544 -10.98 6.06 15.61
CA VAL A 544 -10.02 6.43 16.66
C VAL A 544 -10.73 7.17 17.81
N HIS A 545 -11.63 8.10 17.51
CA HIS A 545 -12.41 8.82 18.53
C HIS A 545 -13.27 7.86 19.35
N LEU A 546 -13.96 6.90 18.70
CA LEU A 546 -14.75 5.88 19.41
C LEU A 546 -13.87 5.04 20.32
N MET A 547 -12.74 4.56 19.82
CA MET A 547 -11.83 3.72 20.60
C MET A 547 -11.28 4.47 21.82
N THR A 548 -10.91 5.74 21.64
CA THR A 548 -10.46 6.61 22.71
C THR A 548 -11.56 6.91 23.74
N ALA A 549 -12.80 7.11 23.28
CA ALA A 549 -13.95 7.36 24.14
C ALA A 549 -14.38 6.09 24.91
N LEU A 550 -14.20 4.93 24.31
CA LEU A 550 -14.46 3.65 24.94
C LEU A 550 -13.45 3.38 26.06
N GLU A 551 -12.17 3.42 25.74
CA GLU A 551 -11.04 3.35 26.67
C GLU A 551 -9.77 3.82 25.97
N PRO A 552 -9.08 4.87 26.44
CA PRO A 552 -7.83 5.34 25.82
C PRO A 552 -6.76 4.26 25.68
N ALA A 553 -6.68 3.32 26.62
CA ALA A 553 -5.71 2.22 26.59
C ALA A 553 -5.86 1.32 25.35
N LEU A 554 -7.07 1.20 24.78
CA LEU A 554 -7.31 0.38 23.58
C LEU A 554 -6.59 0.87 22.33
N VAL A 555 -6.12 2.10 22.32
CA VAL A 555 -5.34 2.71 21.23
C VAL A 555 -4.02 3.30 21.75
N ASP A 556 -3.63 2.98 22.97
CA ASP A 556 -2.38 3.44 23.56
C ASP A 556 -1.18 2.67 23.00
N TYR A 557 -0.08 3.40 22.72
CA TYR A 557 1.13 2.82 22.14
C TYR A 557 1.85 1.92 23.13
N SER A 558 2.06 2.40 24.36
CA SER A 558 2.78 1.67 25.39
C SER A 558 2.03 0.40 25.80
N PHE A 559 0.73 0.53 26.02
CA PHE A 559 -0.12 -0.61 26.37
C PHE A 559 -0.12 -1.69 25.28
N THR A 560 -0.12 -1.29 24.02
CA THR A 560 -0.06 -2.25 22.89
C THR A 560 1.32 -2.91 22.79
N ALA A 561 2.39 -2.18 23.03
CA ALA A 561 3.75 -2.73 23.07
C ALA A 561 3.92 -3.72 24.25
N GLU A 562 3.43 -3.37 25.45
CA GLU A 562 3.43 -4.25 26.61
C GLU A 562 2.70 -5.59 26.34
N MET A 563 1.56 -5.55 25.65
CA MET A 563 0.88 -6.79 25.25
C MET A 563 1.70 -7.65 24.28
N GLU A 564 2.48 -7.06 23.39
CA GLU A 564 3.40 -7.81 22.53
C GLU A 564 4.55 -8.42 23.34
N ASP A 565 5.07 -7.69 24.33
CA ASP A 565 6.12 -8.17 25.24
C ASP A 565 5.61 -9.30 26.16
N ASP A 566 4.35 -9.23 26.62
CA ASP A 566 3.69 -10.31 27.35
C ASP A 566 3.56 -11.59 26.51
N LEU A 567 3.20 -11.46 25.22
CA LEU A 567 3.16 -12.60 24.31
C LEU A 567 4.55 -13.21 24.08
N ASP A 568 5.59 -12.38 24.08
CA ASP A 568 6.96 -12.86 24.01
C ASP A 568 7.39 -13.54 25.32
N ALA A 569 6.94 -13.02 26.48
CA ALA A 569 7.16 -13.65 27.79
C ALA A 569 6.47 -15.04 27.90
N ILE A 570 5.29 -15.19 27.29
CA ILE A 570 4.64 -16.51 27.19
C ILE A 570 5.52 -17.47 26.36
N ALA A 571 6.05 -17.04 25.24
CA ALA A 571 6.92 -17.85 24.40
C ALA A 571 8.22 -18.28 25.12
N ARG A 572 8.74 -17.45 26.02
CA ARG A 572 9.88 -17.79 26.88
C ARG A 572 9.50 -18.65 28.09
N GLY A 573 8.19 -18.85 28.36
CA GLY A 573 7.70 -19.57 29.52
C GLY A 573 7.73 -18.76 30.83
N GLU A 574 7.92 -17.45 30.77
CA GLU A 574 7.97 -16.52 31.91
C GLU A 574 6.57 -16.10 32.38
N LEU A 575 5.59 -16.15 31.48
CA LEU A 575 4.19 -15.79 31.75
C LEU A 575 3.26 -16.92 31.30
N LYS A 576 2.25 -17.24 32.10
CA LYS A 576 1.22 -18.23 31.72
C LYS A 576 0.14 -17.58 30.84
N ARG A 577 -0.26 -18.26 29.75
CA ARG A 577 -1.30 -17.84 28.81
C ARG A 577 -2.60 -17.41 29.50
N ASN A 578 -3.13 -18.25 30.40
CA ASN A 578 -4.40 -17.99 31.06
C ASN A 578 -4.34 -16.78 32.01
N THR A 579 -3.21 -16.56 32.70
CA THR A 579 -3.00 -15.39 33.54
C THR A 579 -3.00 -14.09 32.72
N PHE A 580 -2.38 -14.13 31.54
CA PHE A 580 -2.38 -12.99 30.61
C PHE A 580 -3.80 -12.69 30.09
N LEU A 581 -4.53 -13.72 29.61
CA LEU A 581 -5.88 -13.56 29.07
C LEU A 581 -6.88 -13.09 30.13
N GLU A 582 -6.78 -13.62 31.37
CA GLU A 582 -7.61 -13.21 32.50
C GLU A 582 -7.39 -11.73 32.85
N ARG A 583 -6.12 -11.31 32.95
CA ARG A 583 -5.77 -9.91 33.21
C ARG A 583 -6.33 -8.98 32.09
N PHE A 584 -6.33 -9.39 30.85
CA PHE A 584 -6.81 -8.60 29.73
C PHE A 584 -8.34 -8.55 29.66
N TYR A 585 -9.02 -9.70 29.81
CA TYR A 585 -10.45 -9.82 29.53
C TYR A 585 -11.33 -9.46 30.70
N HIS A 586 -11.09 -10.05 31.86
CA HIS A 586 -11.84 -9.74 33.11
C HIS A 586 -11.16 -8.67 33.94
N GLY A 587 -9.85 -8.79 34.21
CA GLY A 587 -8.98 -7.80 34.87
C GLY A 587 -9.42 -7.35 36.29
N THR A 588 -8.46 -6.85 37.08
CA THR A 588 -8.74 -6.16 38.37
C THR A 588 -9.00 -4.66 38.21
N LYS A 589 -8.46 -4.04 37.16
CA LYS A 589 -8.94 -2.77 36.57
C LYS A 589 -9.94 -3.20 35.50
N PRO A 590 -11.00 -2.44 35.13
CA PRO A 590 -12.05 -3.00 34.29
C PRO A 590 -11.41 -3.63 33.02
N GLY A 591 -11.59 -4.95 32.91
CA GLY A 591 -11.11 -5.69 31.74
C GLY A 591 -11.91 -5.35 30.49
N LEU A 592 -11.48 -5.85 29.33
CA LEU A 592 -12.12 -5.53 28.04
C LEU A 592 -13.63 -5.73 28.05
N HIS A 593 -14.10 -6.83 28.63
CA HIS A 593 -15.54 -7.16 28.70
C HIS A 593 -16.34 -6.11 29.46
N ALA A 594 -15.87 -5.71 30.65
CA ALA A 594 -16.51 -4.68 31.45
C ALA A 594 -16.47 -3.31 30.76
N ILE A 595 -15.32 -2.92 30.19
CA ILE A 595 -15.16 -1.67 29.43
C ILE A 595 -16.23 -1.56 28.32
N VAL A 596 -16.40 -2.61 27.52
CA VAL A 596 -17.33 -2.61 26.40
C VAL A 596 -18.77 -2.53 26.88
N ASN A 597 -19.15 -3.29 27.90
CA ASN A 597 -20.52 -3.33 28.40
C ASN A 597 -20.92 -2.03 29.12
N ASP A 598 -20.04 -1.48 29.95
CA ASP A 598 -20.37 -0.33 30.79
C ASP A 598 -20.32 0.99 30.04
N ARG A 599 -19.32 1.16 29.12
CA ARG A 599 -19.06 2.47 28.49
C ARG A 599 -19.69 2.63 27.10
N ALA A 600 -19.90 1.54 26.36
CA ALA A 600 -20.38 1.64 24.97
C ALA A 600 -21.76 2.33 24.86
N THR A 601 -22.63 2.18 25.87
CA THR A 601 -23.97 2.80 25.87
C THR A 601 -23.92 4.30 25.91
N GLY A 602 -23.01 4.89 26.69
CA GLY A 602 -22.88 6.34 26.93
C GLY A 602 -22.22 7.11 25.76
N ILE A 603 -21.64 6.44 24.78
CA ILE A 603 -20.96 7.11 23.69
C ILE A 603 -21.97 7.68 22.68
N ASP A 604 -21.92 9.00 22.46
CA ASP A 604 -22.75 9.69 21.45
C ASP A 604 -22.11 9.54 20.06
N PRO A 605 -22.79 8.88 19.09
CA PRO A 605 -22.32 8.77 17.70
C PRO A 605 -22.05 10.12 17.03
N LYS A 606 -22.77 11.15 17.44
CA LYS A 606 -22.63 12.47 16.86
C LYS A 606 -21.29 13.13 17.28
N VAL A 607 -20.88 12.94 18.51
CA VAL A 607 -19.61 13.45 19.03
C VAL A 607 -18.42 12.77 18.38
N ILE A 608 -18.41 11.43 18.35
CA ILE A 608 -17.30 10.67 17.77
C ILE A 608 -17.15 10.86 16.27
N GLY A 609 -18.24 11.11 15.54
CA GLY A 609 -18.24 11.36 14.10
C GLY A 609 -17.92 12.81 13.73
N THR A 610 -17.52 13.66 14.69
CA THR A 610 -17.24 15.09 14.46
C THR A 610 -15.74 15.36 14.44
N ILE A 611 -15.29 16.06 13.39
CA ILE A 611 -13.95 16.61 13.25
C ILE A 611 -14.13 18.13 13.12
N PRO A 612 -13.77 18.92 14.16
CA PRO A 612 -13.92 20.35 14.14
C PRO A 612 -12.92 20.96 13.14
N LEU A 613 -13.41 21.86 12.28
CA LEU A 613 -12.59 22.60 11.32
C LEU A 613 -12.33 24.05 11.76
N GLY A 614 -13.14 24.57 12.68
CA GLY A 614 -13.03 25.92 13.22
C GLY A 614 -14.38 26.58 13.45
N MET A 615 -14.36 27.89 13.64
CA MET A 615 -15.57 28.74 13.84
C MET A 615 -15.60 29.78 12.73
N LYS A 616 -16.77 29.97 12.10
CA LYS A 616 -17.02 31.06 11.16
C LYS A 616 -18.28 31.81 11.58
N ASP A 617 -18.18 33.08 11.75
CA ASP A 617 -19.29 33.96 12.18
C ASP A 617 -19.99 33.47 13.47
N GLY A 618 -19.20 32.91 14.43
CA GLY A 618 -19.70 32.34 15.68
C GLY A 618 -20.39 30.98 15.54
N ILE A 619 -20.45 30.39 14.34
CA ILE A 619 -21.06 29.09 14.09
C ILE A 619 -19.94 28.04 13.88
N PRO A 620 -20.01 26.87 14.56
CA PRO A 620 -19.02 25.82 14.34
C PRO A 620 -19.12 25.21 12.94
N LEU A 621 -17.99 25.10 12.30
CA LEU A 621 -17.80 24.40 11.01
C LEU A 621 -17.20 23.03 11.29
N ASN A 622 -17.90 21.98 10.94
CA ASN A 622 -17.50 20.61 11.27
C ASN A 622 -17.49 19.72 10.03
N LEU A 623 -16.49 18.87 9.95
CA LEU A 623 -16.52 17.68 9.09
C LEU A 623 -17.17 16.54 9.87
N ARG A 624 -18.20 15.94 9.30
CA ARG A 624 -19.00 14.88 9.91
C ARG A 624 -18.85 13.58 9.16
N VAL A 625 -18.82 12.48 9.89
CA VAL A 625 -18.91 11.12 9.34
C VAL A 625 -20.36 10.66 9.41
N GLY A 626 -21.04 10.66 8.28
CA GLY A 626 -22.44 10.27 8.17
C GLY A 626 -22.62 8.87 7.57
N ARG A 627 -23.84 8.33 7.66
CA ARG A 627 -24.21 7.01 7.11
C ARG A 627 -23.97 6.89 5.59
N PHE A 628 -24.02 8.03 4.88
CA PHE A 628 -23.91 8.09 3.41
C PHE A 628 -22.53 8.63 2.96
N GLY A 629 -21.60 8.80 3.86
CA GLY A 629 -20.27 9.36 3.63
C GLY A 629 -20.00 10.62 4.44
N PRO A 630 -18.79 11.19 4.31
CA PRO A 630 -18.42 12.42 5.00
C PRO A 630 -19.14 13.64 4.42
N TYR A 631 -19.50 14.59 5.27
CA TYR A 631 -20.12 15.85 4.90
C TYR A 631 -19.67 17.00 5.80
N ILE A 632 -19.68 18.21 5.28
CA ILE A 632 -19.49 19.44 6.05
C ILE A 632 -20.83 19.85 6.66
N GLU A 633 -20.82 20.28 7.93
CA GLU A 633 -21.95 20.85 8.66
C GLU A 633 -21.61 22.27 9.09
N PHE A 634 -22.45 23.22 8.73
CA PHE A 634 -22.34 24.62 9.13
C PHE A 634 -23.74 25.16 9.45
N GLY A 635 -24.06 25.27 10.73
CA GLY A 635 -25.41 25.55 11.17
C GLY A 635 -26.40 24.48 10.67
N GLU A 636 -27.41 24.92 9.92
CA GLU A 636 -28.39 24.02 9.28
C GLU A 636 -27.94 23.52 7.90
N SER A 637 -26.93 24.17 7.29
CA SER A 637 -26.41 23.83 5.97
C SER A 637 -25.52 22.62 6.00
N ARG A 638 -25.59 21.81 4.94
CA ARG A 638 -24.78 20.59 4.77
C ARG A 638 -24.27 20.47 3.34
N ALA A 639 -23.03 20.04 3.19
CA ALA A 639 -22.42 19.74 1.90
C ALA A 639 -21.65 18.42 1.94
N SER A 640 -21.85 17.56 0.96
CA SER A 640 -21.06 16.33 0.84
C SER A 640 -19.60 16.65 0.53
N VAL A 641 -18.67 15.92 1.14
CA VAL A 641 -17.25 16.02 0.82
C VAL A 641 -16.97 15.19 -0.44
N PRO A 642 -16.33 15.77 -1.46
CA PRO A 642 -15.93 15.05 -2.66
C PRO A 642 -14.99 13.90 -2.36
N GLU A 643 -15.12 12.79 -3.12
CA GLU A 643 -14.21 11.67 -3.02
C GLU A 643 -12.77 12.11 -3.35
N GLY A 644 -11.81 11.63 -2.57
CA GLY A 644 -10.38 11.92 -2.77
C GLY A 644 -9.88 13.21 -2.14
N LEU A 645 -10.72 14.04 -1.51
CA LEU A 645 -10.27 15.20 -0.75
C LEU A 645 -9.74 14.74 0.63
N ALA A 646 -8.48 15.10 0.95
CA ALA A 646 -7.89 14.74 2.23
C ALA A 646 -8.40 15.65 3.37
N PRO A 647 -8.41 15.19 4.63
CA PRO A 647 -8.89 15.99 5.76
C PRO A 647 -8.15 17.32 5.94
N ASP A 648 -6.83 17.38 5.73
CA ASP A 648 -6.04 18.62 5.82
C ASP A 648 -6.29 19.62 4.68
N GLU A 649 -6.90 19.17 3.57
CA GLU A 649 -7.29 20.05 2.46
C GLU A 649 -8.68 20.67 2.66
N ILE A 650 -9.43 20.18 3.65
CA ILE A 650 -10.74 20.72 4.00
C ILE A 650 -10.52 21.91 4.95
N THR A 651 -9.90 22.97 4.41
CA THR A 651 -9.75 24.24 5.14
C THR A 651 -11.12 24.90 5.36
N MET A 652 -11.16 25.93 6.20
CA MET A 652 -12.39 26.71 6.41
C MET A 652 -12.91 27.31 5.11
N GLU A 653 -12.03 27.81 4.25
CA GLU A 653 -12.36 28.38 2.95
C GLU A 653 -12.96 27.31 2.03
N LYS A 654 -12.33 26.14 1.97
CA LYS A 654 -12.81 25.01 1.15
C LYS A 654 -14.16 24.49 1.63
N ALA A 655 -14.33 24.38 2.93
CA ALA A 655 -15.59 23.98 3.52
C ALA A 655 -16.71 25.00 3.23
N ALA A 656 -16.42 26.31 3.32
CA ALA A 656 -17.34 27.36 2.95
C ALA A 656 -17.71 27.33 1.45
N GLU A 657 -16.73 27.09 0.57
CA GLU A 657 -16.97 26.88 -0.88
C GLU A 657 -17.91 25.69 -1.13
N LEU A 658 -17.68 24.55 -0.45
CA LEU A 658 -18.53 23.37 -0.58
C LEU A 658 -19.97 23.67 -0.13
N ILE A 659 -20.14 24.37 0.99
CA ILE A 659 -21.47 24.78 1.49
C ILE A 659 -22.16 25.72 0.49
N ALA A 660 -21.46 26.75 0.01
CA ALA A 660 -22.02 27.68 -0.98
C ALA A 660 -22.46 26.95 -2.26
N THR A 661 -21.62 26.04 -2.75
CA THR A 661 -21.93 25.22 -3.93
C THR A 661 -23.16 24.32 -3.69
N ALA A 662 -23.26 23.73 -2.49
CA ALA A 662 -24.42 22.90 -2.13
C ALA A 662 -25.69 23.72 -2.01
N SER A 663 -25.61 24.92 -1.43
CA SER A 663 -26.77 25.85 -1.33
C SER A 663 -27.22 26.33 -2.71
N GLN A 664 -26.29 26.67 -3.62
CA GLN A 664 -26.65 26.96 -5.01
C GLN A 664 -27.32 25.80 -5.73
N ALA A 665 -26.95 24.54 -5.40
CA ALA A 665 -27.60 23.36 -5.95
C ALA A 665 -29.01 23.11 -5.38
N GLU A 666 -29.40 23.78 -4.32
CA GLU A 666 -30.76 23.75 -3.78
C GLU A 666 -31.68 24.75 -4.48
N GLU A 667 -31.14 25.75 -5.16
CA GLU A 667 -31.92 26.66 -6.02
C GLU A 667 -32.22 25.97 -7.36
N PRO A 668 -33.47 26.10 -7.88
CA PRO A 668 -33.76 25.54 -9.17
C PRO A 668 -33.02 26.29 -10.28
N LEU A 669 -32.48 25.54 -11.27
CA LEU A 669 -31.96 26.13 -12.51
C LEU A 669 -33.01 26.95 -13.26
N GLY A 670 -34.28 26.66 -13.00
CA GLY A 670 -35.47 27.28 -13.57
C GLY A 670 -36.64 26.30 -13.43
N TYR A 671 -37.69 26.56 -14.21
CA TYR A 671 -38.95 25.78 -14.17
C TYR A 671 -39.21 25.18 -15.55
N ASP A 672 -39.84 24.04 -15.58
CA ASP A 672 -40.32 23.42 -16.82
C ASP A 672 -41.61 24.15 -17.31
N ASN A 673 -42.17 23.67 -18.43
CA ASN A 673 -43.40 24.25 -19.00
C ASN A 673 -44.66 24.05 -18.12
N ASN A 674 -44.61 23.19 -17.12
CA ASN A 674 -45.66 22.91 -16.15
C ASN A 674 -45.46 23.68 -14.83
N GLY A 675 -44.41 24.50 -14.72
CA GLY A 675 -44.07 25.22 -13.49
C GLY A 675 -43.34 24.34 -12.45
N GLU A 676 -42.87 23.15 -12.81
CA GLU A 676 -42.11 22.30 -11.93
C GLU A 676 -40.64 22.73 -11.87
N PRO A 677 -40.03 22.84 -10.68
CA PRO A 677 -38.64 23.29 -10.55
C PRO A 677 -37.67 22.22 -11.06
N VAL A 678 -36.64 22.65 -11.77
CA VAL A 678 -35.54 21.81 -12.29
C VAL A 678 -34.29 22.10 -11.49
N PHE A 679 -33.77 21.08 -10.83
CA PHE A 679 -32.58 21.19 -9.97
C PHE A 679 -31.37 20.53 -10.60
N LEU A 680 -30.18 21.10 -10.37
CA LEU A 680 -28.90 20.42 -10.56
C LEU A 680 -28.44 19.88 -9.21
N ARG A 681 -28.29 18.57 -9.11
CA ARG A 681 -27.92 17.88 -7.87
C ARG A 681 -26.66 17.04 -8.07
N THR A 682 -25.96 16.77 -6.99
CA THR A 682 -24.82 15.83 -6.98
C THR A 682 -25.18 14.57 -6.21
N GLY A 683 -25.01 13.40 -6.81
CA GLY A 683 -25.31 12.11 -6.22
C GLY A 683 -24.12 11.17 -6.23
N ARG A 684 -24.31 9.95 -5.68
CA ARG A 684 -23.28 8.90 -5.61
C ARG A 684 -22.65 8.55 -6.98
N PHE A 685 -23.40 8.75 -8.07
CA PHE A 685 -22.96 8.43 -9.42
C PHE A 685 -22.56 9.65 -10.24
N GLY A 686 -22.33 10.78 -9.58
CA GLY A 686 -21.99 12.05 -10.21
C GLY A 686 -23.15 13.05 -10.26
N PRO A 687 -22.95 14.19 -10.95
CA PRO A 687 -23.96 15.23 -11.07
C PRO A 687 -25.13 14.78 -11.95
N TYR A 688 -26.36 15.20 -11.58
CA TYR A 688 -27.58 14.88 -12.29
C TYR A 688 -28.61 16.04 -12.20
N VAL A 689 -29.51 16.09 -13.13
CA VAL A 689 -30.67 17.00 -13.10
C VAL A 689 -31.90 16.28 -12.59
N GLN A 690 -32.74 17.00 -11.83
CA GLN A 690 -33.96 16.48 -11.22
C GLN A 690 -35.14 17.41 -11.51
N LEU A 691 -36.27 16.85 -11.91
CA LEU A 691 -37.53 17.58 -12.09
C LEU A 691 -38.42 17.38 -10.86
N GLY A 692 -38.83 18.49 -10.25
CA GLY A 692 -39.65 18.51 -9.05
C GLY A 692 -38.89 18.27 -7.74
N ILE A 693 -39.56 18.47 -6.63
CA ILE A 693 -39.04 18.25 -5.27
C ILE A 693 -39.17 16.75 -4.93
N ASP A 694 -38.16 16.20 -4.27
CA ASP A 694 -38.19 14.79 -3.80
C ASP A 694 -39.09 14.68 -2.56
N PRO A 695 -40.24 13.99 -2.63
CA PRO A 695 -41.17 13.85 -1.49
C PRO A 695 -40.65 12.86 -0.41
N GLY A 696 -39.45 12.31 -0.55
CA GLY A 696 -38.85 11.38 0.41
C GLY A 696 -39.50 10.00 0.35
N LYS A 697 -40.09 9.55 1.47
CA LYS A 697 -40.71 8.20 1.56
C LYS A 697 -42.18 8.15 1.15
N GLU A 698 -42.81 9.30 1.01
CA GLU A 698 -44.27 9.42 0.93
C GLU A 698 -44.83 9.65 -0.48
N GLY A 699 -43.97 9.67 -1.52
CA GLY A 699 -44.39 9.94 -2.88
C GLY A 699 -43.56 9.29 -3.98
N PRO A 700 -43.97 9.43 -5.25
CA PRO A 700 -43.23 8.92 -6.39
C PRO A 700 -41.88 9.65 -6.51
N LYS A 701 -40.82 8.92 -6.84
CA LYS A 701 -39.50 9.52 -7.03
C LYS A 701 -39.51 10.47 -8.22
N PRO A 702 -38.93 11.67 -8.07
CA PRO A 702 -38.85 12.65 -9.15
C PRO A 702 -37.99 12.11 -10.31
N LYS A 703 -38.27 12.61 -11.52
CA LYS A 703 -37.51 12.25 -12.72
C LYS A 703 -36.10 12.79 -12.63
N ARG A 704 -35.09 11.93 -12.92
CA ARG A 704 -33.68 12.25 -12.82
C ARG A 704 -32.92 11.82 -14.07
N ALA A 705 -31.95 12.62 -14.49
CA ALA A 705 -31.05 12.28 -15.58
C ALA A 705 -29.62 12.68 -15.23
N SER A 706 -28.65 11.79 -15.43
CA SER A 706 -27.23 12.12 -15.22
C SER A 706 -26.76 13.10 -16.28
N LEU A 707 -25.82 13.98 -15.92
CA LEU A 707 -25.15 14.81 -16.89
C LEU A 707 -24.32 13.96 -17.87
N LEU A 708 -24.20 14.44 -19.10
CA LEU A 708 -23.29 13.85 -20.07
C LEU A 708 -21.84 14.14 -19.66
N LYS A 709 -20.91 13.32 -20.11
CA LYS A 709 -19.47 13.50 -19.82
C LYS A 709 -18.91 14.80 -20.43
N SER A 710 -19.51 15.27 -21.50
CA SER A 710 -19.22 16.53 -22.16
C SER A 710 -19.73 17.77 -21.43
N MET A 711 -20.64 17.62 -20.45
CA MET A 711 -21.26 18.72 -19.73
C MET A 711 -20.54 19.02 -18.41
N SER A 712 -20.27 20.30 -18.14
CA SER A 712 -19.77 20.78 -16.85
C SER A 712 -20.93 21.19 -15.92
N PRO A 713 -20.97 20.75 -14.66
CA PRO A 713 -22.01 21.18 -13.71
C PRO A 713 -22.07 22.70 -13.53
N ARG A 714 -20.94 23.41 -13.75
CA ARG A 714 -20.88 24.87 -13.60
C ARG A 714 -21.53 25.67 -14.74
N SER A 715 -21.77 25.03 -15.87
CA SER A 715 -22.29 25.69 -17.09
C SER A 715 -23.55 25.08 -17.67
N VAL A 716 -24.20 24.15 -16.93
CA VAL A 716 -25.46 23.52 -17.37
C VAL A 716 -26.57 24.55 -17.35
N THR A 717 -27.23 24.73 -18.51
CA THR A 717 -28.39 25.61 -18.65
C THR A 717 -29.70 24.84 -18.41
N LEU A 718 -30.78 25.57 -18.11
CA LEU A 718 -32.13 25.00 -18.00
C LEU A 718 -32.53 24.21 -19.25
N GLU A 719 -32.24 24.73 -20.45
CA GLU A 719 -32.54 24.08 -21.71
C GLU A 719 -31.85 22.70 -21.82
N GLN A 720 -30.54 22.65 -21.46
CA GLN A 720 -29.78 21.40 -21.45
C GLN A 720 -30.34 20.40 -20.40
N ALA A 721 -30.73 20.91 -19.23
CA ALA A 721 -31.36 20.11 -18.18
C ALA A 721 -32.67 19.48 -18.62
N LEU A 722 -33.53 20.25 -19.28
CA LEU A 722 -34.82 19.79 -19.83
C LEU A 722 -34.62 18.75 -20.95
N LYS A 723 -33.60 18.94 -21.81
CA LYS A 723 -33.20 17.95 -22.83
C LYS A 723 -32.78 16.63 -22.18
N LEU A 724 -31.96 16.68 -21.12
CA LEU A 724 -31.58 15.46 -20.40
C LEU A 724 -32.81 14.79 -19.74
N LEU A 725 -33.67 15.57 -19.15
CA LEU A 725 -34.90 15.08 -18.52
C LEU A 725 -35.92 14.55 -19.52
N SER A 726 -35.84 14.85 -20.82
CA SER A 726 -36.68 14.25 -21.85
C SER A 726 -36.33 12.77 -22.11
N LEU A 727 -35.15 12.30 -21.65
CA LEU A 727 -34.78 10.90 -21.81
C LEU A 727 -35.51 9.98 -20.81
N PRO A 728 -35.80 8.71 -21.18
CA PRO A 728 -35.62 8.12 -22.51
C PRO A 728 -36.58 8.71 -23.57
N ARG A 729 -36.04 9.06 -24.75
CA ARG A 729 -36.82 9.62 -25.87
C ARG A 729 -37.35 8.51 -26.73
N GLN A 730 -38.68 8.47 -26.93
CA GLN A 730 -39.35 7.52 -27.81
C GLN A 730 -39.21 8.02 -29.25
N LEU A 731 -38.62 7.19 -30.12
CA LEU A 731 -38.36 7.54 -31.52
C LEU A 731 -39.54 7.14 -32.42
N GLY A 732 -40.29 6.13 -32.05
CA GLY A 732 -41.39 5.51 -32.82
C GLY A 732 -41.25 4.00 -32.86
N ASN A 733 -41.91 3.35 -33.77
CA ASN A 733 -41.92 1.89 -33.92
C ASN A 733 -41.02 1.46 -35.10
N ASP A 734 -40.49 0.24 -35.01
CA ASP A 734 -39.82 -0.39 -36.14
C ASP A 734 -40.87 -0.88 -37.19
N VAL A 735 -40.41 -1.59 -38.20
CA VAL A 735 -41.29 -2.12 -39.26
C VAL A 735 -42.26 -3.19 -38.76
N ASP A 736 -41.96 -3.83 -37.64
CA ASP A 736 -42.74 -4.88 -36.99
C ASP A 736 -43.65 -4.34 -35.86
N GLY A 737 -43.72 -3.01 -35.70
CA GLY A 737 -44.50 -2.35 -34.66
C GLY A 737 -43.87 -2.26 -33.28
N ASN A 738 -42.60 -2.64 -33.12
CA ASN A 738 -41.91 -2.62 -31.83
C ASN A 738 -41.37 -1.22 -31.50
N PRO A 739 -41.65 -0.67 -30.30
CA PRO A 739 -41.19 0.65 -29.93
C PRO A 739 -39.64 0.73 -29.75
N ILE A 740 -39.06 1.78 -30.30
CA ILE A 740 -37.61 2.12 -30.17
C ILE A 740 -37.45 3.37 -29.34
N THR A 741 -36.60 3.31 -28.33
CA THR A 741 -36.23 4.44 -27.46
C THR A 741 -34.75 4.73 -27.47
N ALA A 742 -34.39 6.00 -27.40
CA ALA A 742 -33.01 6.45 -27.13
C ALA A 742 -32.85 6.80 -25.65
N ALA A 743 -31.80 6.26 -25.01
CA ALA A 743 -31.58 6.42 -23.59
C ALA A 743 -30.10 6.47 -23.24
N LEU A 744 -29.77 7.06 -22.09
CA LEU A 744 -28.43 7.09 -21.48
C LEU A 744 -28.34 6.02 -20.41
N GLY A 745 -27.34 5.14 -20.51
CA GLY A 745 -27.08 4.09 -19.54
C GLY A 745 -25.70 4.15 -18.93
N ARG A 746 -25.42 3.26 -17.99
CA ARG A 746 -24.12 3.17 -17.29
C ARG A 746 -22.92 3.05 -18.25
N PHE A 747 -23.14 2.49 -19.44
CA PHE A 747 -22.09 2.24 -20.43
C PHE A 747 -22.11 3.23 -21.59
N GLY A 748 -22.87 4.31 -21.49
CA GLY A 748 -23.04 5.35 -22.50
C GLY A 748 -24.40 5.35 -23.19
N PRO A 749 -24.55 6.13 -24.28
CA PRO A 749 -25.81 6.27 -25.00
C PRO A 749 -26.17 5.02 -25.78
N TYR A 750 -27.48 4.67 -25.78
CA TYR A 750 -27.95 3.47 -26.45
C TYR A 750 -29.40 3.60 -26.98
N LEU A 751 -29.75 2.75 -27.92
CA LEU A 751 -31.10 2.48 -28.33
C LEU A 751 -31.64 1.19 -27.69
N ALA A 752 -32.89 1.19 -27.26
CA ALA A 752 -33.60 0.01 -26.78
C ALA A 752 -34.82 -0.24 -27.65
N LYS A 753 -34.91 -1.44 -28.23
CA LYS A 753 -36.08 -1.90 -28.95
C LYS A 753 -36.81 -2.95 -28.11
N GLN A 754 -38.04 -2.66 -27.77
CA GLN A 754 -38.88 -3.57 -26.98
C GLN A 754 -39.49 -4.60 -27.91
N ILE A 755 -39.19 -5.87 -27.72
CA ILE A 755 -39.75 -6.99 -28.51
C ILE A 755 -40.79 -7.71 -27.64
N PRO A 756 -42.01 -7.92 -28.09
CA PRO A 756 -43.01 -8.69 -27.36
C PRO A 756 -42.44 -10.06 -26.97
N ASP A 757 -42.78 -10.56 -25.80
CA ASP A 757 -42.34 -11.84 -25.23
C ASP A 757 -40.83 -12.05 -25.04
N ALA A 758 -40.01 -11.07 -25.36
CA ALA A 758 -38.59 -11.15 -25.07
C ALA A 758 -38.27 -10.75 -23.61
N PRO A 759 -37.46 -11.52 -22.87
CA PRO A 759 -37.14 -11.22 -21.46
C PRO A 759 -36.35 -9.92 -21.26
N LYS A 760 -35.82 -9.34 -22.33
CA LYS A 760 -35.05 -8.05 -22.31
C LYS A 760 -35.14 -7.36 -23.66
N PRO A 761 -35.16 -6.02 -23.70
CA PRO A 761 -35.06 -5.26 -24.96
C PRO A 761 -33.79 -5.58 -25.74
N ASP A 762 -33.87 -5.41 -27.06
CA ASP A 762 -32.65 -5.43 -27.89
C ASP A 762 -31.95 -4.06 -27.78
N TYR A 763 -30.74 -4.04 -27.23
CA TYR A 763 -29.94 -2.84 -27.02
C TYR A 763 -28.89 -2.65 -28.14
N ARG A 764 -28.76 -1.40 -28.62
CA ARG A 764 -27.73 -0.96 -29.58
C ARG A 764 -27.05 0.29 -29.04
N ASN A 765 -25.70 0.31 -28.99
CA ASN A 765 -24.97 1.48 -28.54
C ASN A 765 -24.95 2.57 -29.62
N LEU A 766 -25.10 3.81 -29.24
CA LEU A 766 -24.84 4.97 -30.06
C LEU A 766 -23.36 5.36 -30.00
N LYS A 767 -22.86 6.04 -31.01
CA LYS A 767 -21.43 6.38 -31.14
C LYS A 767 -21.05 7.63 -30.34
N THR A 768 -21.95 8.62 -30.30
CA THR A 768 -21.75 9.90 -29.62
C THR A 768 -22.91 10.22 -28.68
N GLU A 769 -22.68 11.12 -27.71
CA GLU A 769 -23.69 11.57 -26.78
C GLU A 769 -24.77 12.43 -27.46
N ASP A 770 -24.39 13.21 -28.50
CA ASP A 770 -25.32 14.07 -29.23
C ASP A 770 -26.40 13.26 -29.96
N GLN A 771 -26.05 12.06 -30.45
CA GLN A 771 -27.02 11.16 -31.06
C GLN A 771 -28.23 10.81 -30.19
N LEU A 772 -28.14 10.97 -28.84
CA LEU A 772 -29.32 10.80 -27.95
C LEU A 772 -30.48 11.70 -28.32
N PHE A 773 -30.17 12.91 -28.76
CA PHE A 773 -31.15 13.95 -29.02
C PHE A 773 -31.49 14.09 -30.49
N ASP A 774 -30.53 13.82 -31.38
CA ASP A 774 -30.65 14.11 -32.82
C ASP A 774 -31.04 12.90 -33.65
N ILE A 775 -30.82 11.67 -33.17
CA ILE A 775 -31.13 10.44 -33.96
C ILE A 775 -32.59 10.37 -34.35
N THR A 776 -32.82 10.11 -35.61
CA THR A 776 -34.18 9.90 -36.20
C THR A 776 -34.60 8.46 -36.12
N LEU A 777 -35.91 8.20 -36.34
CA LEU A 777 -36.46 6.84 -36.38
C LEU A 777 -35.82 6.02 -37.50
N ASP A 778 -35.60 6.62 -38.67
CA ASP A 778 -35.04 5.91 -39.83
C ASP A 778 -33.56 5.53 -39.62
N GLU A 779 -32.79 6.41 -39.00
CA GLU A 779 -31.44 6.09 -38.59
C GLU A 779 -31.39 4.99 -37.51
N ALA A 780 -32.34 5.00 -36.56
CA ALA A 780 -32.45 3.94 -35.56
C ALA A 780 -32.83 2.60 -36.22
N ARG A 781 -33.74 2.59 -37.19
CA ARG A 781 -34.08 1.41 -38.00
C ARG A 781 -32.86 0.91 -38.79
N ALA A 782 -32.05 1.80 -39.39
CA ALA A 782 -30.84 1.46 -40.08
C ALA A 782 -29.79 0.81 -39.16
N ILE A 783 -29.70 1.27 -37.89
CA ILE A 783 -28.86 0.62 -36.88
C ILE A 783 -29.35 -0.78 -36.53
N TYR A 784 -30.66 -0.98 -36.42
CA TYR A 784 -31.26 -2.30 -36.14
C TYR A 784 -31.19 -3.28 -37.31
N SER A 785 -31.13 -2.81 -38.54
CA SER A 785 -30.96 -3.66 -39.73
C SER A 785 -29.52 -4.24 -39.84
N GLN A 786 -28.56 -3.67 -39.14
CA GLN A 786 -27.22 -4.22 -39.09
C GLN A 786 -27.10 -5.38 -38.08
N PRO A 787 -26.28 -6.42 -38.37
CA PRO A 787 -26.07 -7.52 -37.43
C PRO A 787 -25.52 -7.01 -36.11
N LYS A 788 -26.02 -7.58 -34.99
CA LYS A 788 -25.60 -7.20 -33.66
C LYS A 788 -24.14 -7.53 -33.42
N SER A 789 -23.30 -6.50 -33.27
CA SER A 789 -21.90 -6.71 -32.90
C SER A 789 -21.83 -7.07 -31.40
N TYR A 790 -21.66 -8.36 -31.09
CA TYR A 790 -21.40 -8.80 -29.74
C TYR A 790 -19.95 -8.43 -29.38
N ARG A 791 -19.74 -7.45 -28.53
CA ARG A 791 -18.49 -7.31 -27.79
C ARG A 791 -18.36 -8.50 -26.86
N ARG A 792 -17.79 -9.61 -27.34
CA ARG A 792 -17.14 -10.58 -26.47
C ARG A 792 -15.96 -9.87 -25.80
N GLY A 793 -15.89 -9.93 -24.47
CA GLY A 793 -14.86 -9.27 -23.70
C GLY A 793 -13.46 -9.51 -24.25
N GLY A 794 -12.68 -8.44 -24.42
CA GLY A 794 -11.26 -8.45 -24.73
C GLY A 794 -10.91 -8.60 -26.21
N GLY A 795 -11.10 -7.57 -27.01
CA GLY A 795 -10.58 -7.45 -28.37
C GLY A 795 -10.87 -6.05 -28.89
N GLY A 796 -9.82 -5.29 -29.15
CA GLY A 796 -9.89 -3.89 -29.52
C GLY A 796 -10.82 -3.64 -30.72
N ALA A 797 -11.54 -2.53 -30.66
CA ALA A 797 -12.09 -1.91 -31.85
C ALA A 797 -10.96 -1.79 -32.90
N THR A 798 -11.30 -2.05 -34.17
CA THR A 798 -10.42 -1.72 -35.31
C THR A 798 -10.22 -0.20 -35.32
N GLN A 799 -9.27 0.28 -34.50
CA GLN A 799 -8.74 1.62 -34.69
C GLN A 799 -8.04 1.67 -36.06
N ALA A 800 -8.23 2.77 -36.76
CA ALA A 800 -7.43 3.04 -37.97
C ALA A 800 -5.95 2.88 -37.60
N PRO A 801 -5.14 2.26 -38.43
CA PRO A 801 -3.73 2.11 -38.13
C PRO A 801 -3.08 3.49 -37.97
N LEU A 802 -2.26 3.63 -36.93
CA LEU A 802 -1.50 4.85 -36.66
C LEU A 802 -0.49 5.13 -37.81
N LYS A 803 0.06 4.05 -38.40
CA LYS A 803 0.92 4.09 -39.58
C LYS A 803 0.78 2.77 -40.33
N THR A 804 0.72 2.84 -41.67
CA THR A 804 0.81 1.66 -42.54
C THR A 804 2.20 1.63 -43.09
N LEU A 805 2.90 0.52 -42.93
CA LEU A 805 4.21 0.22 -43.47
C LEU A 805 4.08 -0.63 -44.72
N GLY A 806 5.17 -1.05 -45.30
CA GLY A 806 5.19 -1.95 -46.49
C GLY A 806 4.76 -3.40 -46.14
N PRO A 807 4.79 -4.31 -47.13
CA PRO A 807 4.49 -5.72 -46.92
C PRO A 807 5.58 -6.39 -46.07
N ASP A 808 5.16 -7.28 -45.17
CA ASP A 808 6.05 -8.11 -44.37
C ASP A 808 6.80 -9.12 -45.27
N PRO A 809 8.14 -9.17 -45.23
CA PRO A 809 8.92 -10.08 -46.06
C PRO A 809 8.58 -11.57 -45.88
N VAL A 810 8.02 -11.97 -44.75
CA VAL A 810 7.72 -13.36 -44.44
C VAL A 810 6.27 -13.74 -44.76
N SER A 811 5.31 -12.90 -44.35
CA SER A 811 3.88 -13.20 -44.57
C SER A 811 3.28 -12.59 -45.84
N GLY A 812 3.97 -11.62 -46.48
CA GLY A 812 3.45 -10.86 -47.61
C GLY A 812 2.30 -9.89 -47.25
N ALA A 813 1.83 -9.90 -46.05
CA ALA A 813 0.75 -9.05 -45.58
C ALA A 813 1.25 -7.64 -45.20
N PRO A 814 0.43 -6.57 -45.31
CA PRO A 814 0.86 -5.23 -44.94
C PRO A 814 1.07 -5.13 -43.44
N ILE A 815 2.23 -4.64 -43.02
CA ILE A 815 2.49 -4.33 -41.60
C ILE A 815 1.84 -3.01 -41.27
N VAL A 816 1.05 -2.99 -40.22
CA VAL A 816 0.40 -1.79 -39.65
C VAL A 816 0.77 -1.58 -38.22
N ILE A 817 0.99 -0.33 -37.83
CA ILE A 817 1.18 0.07 -36.41
C ILE A 817 -0.18 0.48 -35.87
N LYS A 818 -0.55 -0.08 -34.71
CA LYS A 818 -1.79 0.20 -34.02
C LYS A 818 -1.51 0.57 -32.57
N ASP A 819 -2.38 1.37 -31.97
CA ASP A 819 -2.33 1.61 -30.53
C ASP A 819 -2.94 0.42 -29.76
N GLY A 820 -2.30 0.00 -28.69
CA GLY A 820 -2.72 -1.13 -27.87
C GLY A 820 -2.76 -0.80 -26.38
N ARG A 821 -3.45 -1.63 -25.62
CA ARG A 821 -3.57 -1.47 -24.14
C ARG A 821 -2.21 -1.32 -23.44
N TYR A 822 -1.15 -1.82 -24.04
CA TYR A 822 0.21 -1.81 -23.50
C TYR A 822 1.17 -0.91 -24.27
N GLY A 823 0.62 -0.02 -25.13
CA GLY A 823 1.35 0.88 -26.02
C GLY A 823 1.31 0.46 -27.47
N PRO A 824 1.94 1.25 -28.38
CA PRO A 824 1.95 0.98 -29.81
C PRO A 824 2.57 -0.37 -30.16
N TYR A 825 2.00 -1.07 -31.14
CA TYR A 825 2.49 -2.37 -31.60
C TYR A 825 2.35 -2.50 -33.11
N CYS A 826 3.25 -3.25 -33.72
CA CYS A 826 3.15 -3.60 -35.16
C CYS A 826 2.47 -4.97 -35.33
N THR A 827 1.73 -5.13 -36.42
CA THR A 827 1.03 -6.37 -36.77
C THR A 827 0.93 -6.56 -38.26
N ASP A 828 1.07 -7.82 -38.69
CA ASP A 828 0.80 -8.31 -40.06
C ASP A 828 -0.63 -8.90 -40.20
N GLY A 829 -1.49 -8.69 -39.16
CA GLY A 829 -2.82 -9.27 -39.08
C GLY A 829 -2.87 -10.62 -38.39
N THR A 830 -1.77 -11.37 -38.31
CA THR A 830 -1.66 -12.68 -37.61
C THR A 830 -0.78 -12.61 -36.37
N THR A 831 0.36 -11.93 -36.47
CA THR A 831 1.34 -11.76 -35.36
C THR A 831 1.32 -10.32 -34.88
N ASN A 832 1.46 -10.13 -33.58
CA ASN A 832 1.54 -8.82 -32.96
C ASN A 832 2.85 -8.70 -32.16
N ALA A 833 3.61 -7.62 -32.38
CA ALA A 833 4.83 -7.31 -31.64
C ALA A 833 4.81 -5.87 -31.13
N SER A 834 5.03 -5.67 -29.82
CA SER A 834 5.07 -4.34 -29.21
C SER A 834 6.29 -3.56 -29.68
N LEU A 835 6.15 -2.27 -29.94
CA LEU A 835 7.28 -1.39 -30.19
C LEU A 835 8.05 -1.13 -28.89
N PRO A 836 9.39 -0.99 -28.96
CA PRO A 836 10.19 -0.61 -27.78
C PRO A 836 9.73 0.72 -27.20
N LYS A 837 9.80 0.87 -25.87
CA LYS A 837 9.43 2.12 -25.20
C LYS A 837 10.34 3.27 -25.67
N GLY A 838 9.72 4.38 -26.10
CA GLY A 838 10.42 5.57 -26.57
C GLY A 838 10.66 5.61 -28.07
N THR A 839 10.22 4.61 -28.85
CA THR A 839 10.30 4.65 -30.32
C THR A 839 9.20 5.58 -30.86
N ALA A 840 9.57 6.64 -31.58
CA ALA A 840 8.61 7.49 -32.27
C ALA A 840 8.01 6.71 -33.44
N ILE A 841 6.67 6.77 -33.59
CA ILE A 841 5.94 5.98 -34.61
C ILE A 841 6.38 6.37 -36.03
N GLU A 842 6.74 7.64 -36.22
CA GLU A 842 7.20 8.21 -37.48
C GLU A 842 8.51 7.56 -37.96
N ASP A 843 9.38 7.14 -37.03
CA ASP A 843 10.71 6.61 -37.29
C ASP A 843 10.74 5.10 -37.54
N VAL A 844 9.63 4.40 -37.33
CA VAL A 844 9.56 2.94 -37.51
C VAL A 844 9.59 2.60 -39.01
N THR A 845 10.59 1.81 -39.41
CA THR A 845 10.73 1.30 -40.76
C THR A 845 10.09 -0.10 -40.92
N VAL A 846 9.89 -0.52 -42.18
CA VAL A 846 9.36 -1.86 -42.52
C VAL A 846 10.28 -2.95 -41.99
N GLU A 847 11.60 -2.77 -42.12
CA GLU A 847 12.61 -3.75 -41.69
C GLU A 847 12.62 -3.91 -40.18
N GLN A 848 12.50 -2.82 -39.45
CA GLN A 848 12.42 -2.87 -37.98
C GLN A 848 11.16 -3.58 -37.52
N ALA A 849 10.01 -3.28 -38.11
CA ALA A 849 8.75 -3.89 -37.79
C ALA A 849 8.71 -5.38 -38.15
N ALA A 850 9.24 -5.74 -39.32
CA ALA A 850 9.36 -7.14 -39.75
C ALA A 850 10.26 -7.95 -38.82
N ARG A 851 11.40 -7.38 -38.40
CA ARG A 851 12.29 -8.02 -37.41
C ARG A 851 11.59 -8.31 -36.05
N LEU A 852 10.84 -7.34 -35.51
CA LEU A 852 10.06 -7.53 -34.28
C LEU A 852 8.99 -8.62 -34.44
N LEU A 853 8.35 -8.69 -35.62
CA LEU A 853 7.38 -9.76 -35.91
C LEU A 853 8.07 -11.14 -36.01
N ASP A 854 9.26 -11.22 -36.61
CA ASP A 854 10.02 -12.48 -36.69
C ASP A 854 10.53 -12.97 -35.35
N GLU A 855 11.05 -12.09 -34.51
CA GLU A 855 11.43 -12.41 -33.13
C GLU A 855 10.21 -12.96 -32.33
N ARG A 856 9.04 -12.43 -32.62
CA ARG A 856 7.81 -12.91 -31.95
C ARG A 856 7.31 -14.24 -32.53
N ARG A 857 7.53 -14.54 -33.78
CA ARG A 857 7.21 -15.85 -34.44
C ARG A 857 8.15 -16.94 -33.94
N GLY A 858 9.45 -16.63 -33.76
CA GLY A 858 10.46 -17.55 -33.25
C GLY A 858 10.32 -17.88 -31.75
N ALA A 859 9.65 -17.06 -30.95
CA ALA A 859 9.34 -17.36 -29.58
C ALA A 859 8.24 -18.42 -29.50
N SER A 860 8.55 -19.63 -29.02
CA SER A 860 7.62 -20.78 -28.87
C SER A 860 6.31 -20.35 -28.21
N PRO A 861 5.13 -20.81 -28.68
CA PRO A 861 3.84 -20.38 -28.16
C PRO A 861 3.69 -20.84 -26.70
N ALA A 862 3.50 -19.89 -25.80
CA ALA A 862 3.11 -20.16 -24.42
C ALA A 862 1.89 -21.07 -24.41
N LYS A 863 1.99 -22.25 -23.76
CA LYS A 863 0.91 -23.26 -23.64
C LYS A 863 -0.39 -22.55 -23.19
N LYS A 864 -1.37 -22.50 -24.09
CA LYS A 864 -2.74 -22.08 -23.75
C LYS A 864 -3.30 -23.05 -22.72
N LYS A 865 -3.63 -22.58 -21.52
CA LYS A 865 -4.41 -23.34 -20.55
C LYS A 865 -5.72 -23.80 -21.17
N PRO A 866 -6.13 -25.08 -21.04
CA PRO A 866 -7.39 -25.55 -21.60
C PRO A 866 -8.58 -24.82 -20.92
N LYS A 867 -9.48 -24.30 -21.76
CA LYS A 867 -10.74 -23.72 -21.30
C LYS A 867 -11.54 -24.82 -20.60
N ARG A 868 -11.89 -24.63 -19.33
CA ARG A 868 -12.91 -25.43 -18.65
C ARG A 868 -14.21 -25.36 -19.44
N GLY A 869 -14.63 -26.48 -20.00
CA GLY A 869 -15.92 -26.65 -20.64
C GLY A 869 -17.04 -26.44 -19.61
N ALA A 870 -18.09 -25.76 -20.04
CA ALA A 870 -19.32 -25.63 -19.29
C ALA A 870 -19.95 -26.98 -19.03
N PRO A 871 -20.54 -27.25 -17.85
CA PRO A 871 -21.21 -28.52 -17.58
C PRO A 871 -22.47 -28.64 -18.43
N ALA A 872 -22.61 -29.77 -19.13
CA ALA A 872 -23.77 -30.13 -19.87
C ALA A 872 -25.02 -30.23 -18.94
N LYS A 873 -26.09 -29.59 -19.32
CA LYS A 873 -27.40 -29.72 -18.66
C LYS A 873 -27.90 -31.16 -18.84
N LYS A 874 -27.96 -31.94 -17.76
CA LYS A 874 -28.75 -33.17 -17.72
C LYS A 874 -30.20 -32.80 -17.59
N THR A 875 -30.97 -33.13 -18.63
CA THR A 875 -32.44 -33.19 -18.63
C THR A 875 -32.88 -34.29 -17.68
N VAL A 876 -33.58 -33.91 -16.62
CA VAL A 876 -34.27 -34.85 -15.74
C VAL A 876 -35.70 -34.97 -16.24
N ALA A 877 -36.05 -36.16 -16.76
CA ALA A 877 -37.42 -36.54 -17.11
C ALA A 877 -38.26 -36.66 -15.83
N LYS A 878 -39.42 -36.00 -15.83
CA LYS A 878 -40.47 -36.19 -14.84
C LYS A 878 -41.03 -37.60 -14.94
N LYS A 879 -41.00 -38.34 -13.83
CA LYS A 879 -41.90 -39.46 -13.58
C LYS A 879 -42.79 -39.12 -12.38
N ALA A 880 -44.03 -38.99 -12.64
CA ALA A 880 -45.10 -38.92 -11.66
C ALA A 880 -45.48 -40.31 -11.16
N ALA A 881 -45.64 -40.44 -9.85
CA ALA A 881 -46.52 -41.45 -9.21
C ALA A 881 -46.70 -41.06 -7.74
N ALA A 882 -47.68 -40.74 -7.37
CA ALA A 882 -48.88 -40.93 -6.59
C ALA A 882 -48.73 -41.81 -5.32
N ARG A 883 -49.17 -41.17 -4.17
CA ARG A 883 -49.88 -41.75 -3.00
C ARG A 883 -49.24 -42.90 -2.20
N LYS A 884 -49.12 -42.79 -0.86
CA LYS A 884 -50.15 -42.83 0.21
C LYS A 884 -49.46 -42.84 1.59
N ARG A 885 -50.10 -42.10 2.49
CA ARG A 885 -50.25 -42.26 3.96
C ARG A 885 -49.56 -43.40 4.69
N ALA A 886 -48.77 -43.16 5.71
CA ALA A 886 -49.04 -43.34 7.15
C ALA A 886 -48.08 -42.48 7.94
#